data_c8ffaca63c4bde0c860a810ca17c6693
#
_entry.id   c8ffaca63c4bde0c860a810ca17c6693
#
_cell.length_a   1.000
_cell.length_b   1.000
_cell.length_c   1.000
_cell.angle_alpha   90.00
_cell.angle_beta   90.00
_cell.angle_gamma   90.00
#
_symmetry.space_group_name_H-M   'P 1'
#
loop_
_entity.id
_entity.type
_entity.pdbx_description
1 polymer ?
#
loop_
_entity_poly.entity_id
_entity_poly.type
_entity_poly.pdbx_seq_one_letter_code
_entity_poly.pdbx_strand_id
1 'polypeptide(L)'
;DLLVRDNRIVGAEPADGPSNHNLLCVKGKFGSYKFVGSGDRLTHPLIRRNGQLEQASWDEALDYMAEQFREIQKKYGNDAIAGFSCSRAPNEDNFVFQKMMRAAFRTNNVDNCARICHSASVTGLAMTLGSGAMTNPIADITGDVDVILLVGSNPTEAHPVAGTQIRRAVRRGTKLIVVDPRKIDLTNDAALHLQIKPGTNVAFANGMMHIILKEGLADMDFISSRTEGFEILEQILEDYPPEKVAQICHIRQEDLIQAARMYAGARKAPIIYCLGVTEHSTGTEGVMSLSNLAMMTGKLGRPGCGINPLRGQNNVQGACDMGCLPTDFPGYQKVANPDVIHKFQTAWSVELNTRPGLTSTEVFPAAIKGSIKGLYIFGEDPIVTDPDTGHIEKALKSLDFLVVQELFMTETAAYADVVLPGVSYAEKEGTFTNTERRLQRVRKAVEPAGLARDDIQIFCDVMGRMGYPCHYDSAAQVMDEIACVTPSYGGISHARLDAGESLQWPCPSKDHPGTPILHAGRFSRGLGYFYPAVYKESRELPDEEYPILLTTGRMLYHYNTRAMTKRTEGLNEICSESYIEVNEEDAKALGISHGDKVLVSSRRGRITSTARVGQKVSPQEAFMTFHFADGNVNRITNAALDDLARIPEYKACAIRIQKA
;
A
#
# COMPACT_ATOMS: atom_id res chain seq x y z
N ASP A 1 -3.20 3.52 -23.21
CA ASP A 1 -4.37 4.16 -23.84
C ASP A 1 -5.56 3.21 -23.81
N LEU A 2 -6.77 3.76 -23.59
CA LEU A 2 -8.02 3.05 -23.72
C LEU A 2 -8.57 3.21 -25.14
N LEU A 3 -8.98 2.11 -25.74
CA LEU A 3 -9.66 2.12 -27.05
C LEU A 3 -11.16 2.16 -26.81
N VAL A 4 -11.83 3.20 -27.32
CA VAL A 4 -13.26 3.45 -27.08
C VAL A 4 -14.02 3.40 -28.39
N ARG A 5 -15.21 2.76 -28.40
CA ARG A 5 -16.18 2.75 -29.49
C ARG A 5 -17.59 2.79 -28.91
N ASP A 6 -18.43 3.71 -29.39
CA ASP A 6 -19.82 3.85 -28.97
C ASP A 6 -20.02 3.85 -27.44
N ASN A 7 -19.25 4.71 -26.76
CA ASN A 7 -19.24 4.83 -25.29
C ASN A 7 -18.87 3.52 -24.55
N ARG A 8 -18.11 2.62 -25.18
CA ARG A 8 -17.63 1.37 -24.58
C ARG A 8 -16.13 1.23 -24.77
N ILE A 9 -15.45 0.79 -23.72
CA ILE A 9 -14.02 0.48 -23.82
C ILE A 9 -13.88 -0.92 -24.42
N VAL A 10 -13.28 -0.99 -25.59
CA VAL A 10 -13.09 -2.23 -26.37
C VAL A 10 -11.69 -2.82 -26.25
N GLY A 11 -10.75 -2.07 -25.68
CA GLY A 11 -9.37 -2.51 -25.50
C GLY A 11 -8.51 -1.52 -24.72
N ALA A 12 -7.31 -1.98 -24.40
CA ALA A 12 -6.25 -1.14 -23.84
C ALA A 12 -4.93 -1.43 -24.58
N GLU A 13 -4.17 -0.39 -24.90
CA GLU A 13 -2.86 -0.49 -25.54
C GLU A 13 -1.79 0.22 -24.73
N PRO A 14 -0.52 -0.26 -24.81
CA PRO A 14 0.56 0.43 -24.16
C PRO A 14 0.78 1.80 -24.79
N ALA A 15 1.00 2.81 -23.95
CA ALA A 15 1.45 4.12 -24.36
C ALA A 15 2.91 4.31 -23.95
N ASP A 16 3.64 5.16 -24.67
CA ASP A 16 5.04 5.47 -24.35
C ASP A 16 5.09 6.49 -23.19
N GLY A 17 5.05 5.95 -22.00
CA GLY A 17 5.16 6.74 -20.77
C GLY A 17 6.53 6.56 -20.10
N PRO A 18 6.99 7.56 -19.34
CA PRO A 18 8.32 7.54 -18.70
C PRO A 18 8.47 6.45 -17.62
N SER A 19 7.35 5.91 -17.09
CA SER A 19 7.37 4.85 -16.07
C SER A 19 7.21 3.45 -16.67
N ASN A 20 6.55 3.32 -17.82
CA ASN A 20 6.18 2.02 -18.37
C ASN A 20 6.90 1.66 -19.69
N HIS A 21 7.47 2.63 -20.43
CA HIS A 21 8.25 2.41 -21.66
C HIS A 21 7.56 1.45 -22.65
N ASN A 22 6.35 1.77 -23.07
CA ASN A 22 5.51 0.95 -23.94
C ASN A 22 5.19 -0.47 -23.41
N LEU A 23 5.22 -0.68 -22.10
CA LEU A 23 4.89 -1.95 -21.49
C LEU A 23 3.54 -1.91 -20.77
N LEU A 24 2.76 -2.96 -20.91
CA LEU A 24 1.61 -3.29 -20.07
C LEU A 24 1.75 -4.72 -19.54
N CYS A 25 1.37 -4.93 -18.30
CA CYS A 25 1.22 -6.28 -17.76
C CYS A 25 -0.14 -6.88 -18.20
N VAL A 26 -0.33 -8.16 -17.95
CA VAL A 26 -1.58 -8.88 -18.27
C VAL A 26 -2.82 -8.20 -17.65
N LYS A 27 -2.71 -7.69 -16.42
CA LYS A 27 -3.78 -6.92 -15.76
C LYS A 27 -4.05 -5.59 -16.48
N GLY A 28 -3.00 -4.86 -16.85
CA GLY A 28 -3.14 -3.60 -17.59
C GLY A 28 -3.74 -3.79 -18.98
N LYS A 29 -3.35 -4.86 -19.70
CA LYS A 29 -3.85 -5.14 -21.05
C LYS A 29 -5.29 -5.65 -21.07
N PHE A 30 -5.66 -6.52 -20.15
CA PHE A 30 -6.96 -7.23 -20.20
C PHE A 30 -7.88 -6.92 -19.01
N GLY A 31 -7.36 -6.66 -17.84
CA GLY A 31 -8.10 -6.48 -16.58
C GLY A 31 -8.42 -5.04 -16.20
N SER A 32 -7.84 -4.05 -16.91
CA SER A 32 -7.96 -2.65 -16.53
C SER A 32 -9.31 -2.01 -16.88
N TYR A 33 -10.07 -2.56 -17.81
CA TYR A 33 -11.23 -1.88 -18.37
C TYR A 33 -12.53 -2.71 -18.42
N LYS A 34 -12.48 -4.03 -18.48
CA LYS A 34 -13.70 -4.87 -18.67
C LYS A 34 -14.72 -4.68 -17.55
N PHE A 35 -14.26 -4.41 -16.33
CA PHE A 35 -15.14 -4.15 -15.20
C PHE A 35 -15.94 -2.85 -15.33
N VAL A 36 -15.49 -1.87 -16.12
CA VAL A 36 -16.17 -0.57 -16.28
C VAL A 36 -17.56 -0.76 -16.89
N GLY A 37 -17.68 -1.62 -17.90
CA GLY A 37 -18.94 -1.94 -18.57
C GLY A 37 -19.63 -3.21 -18.05
N SER A 38 -19.28 -3.70 -16.86
CA SER A 38 -19.90 -4.90 -16.27
C SER A 38 -21.35 -4.67 -15.90
N GLY A 39 -22.22 -5.65 -16.20
CA GLY A 39 -23.67 -5.55 -15.94
C GLY A 39 -24.05 -5.56 -14.46
N ASP A 40 -23.14 -5.89 -13.56
CA ASP A 40 -23.34 -5.90 -12.11
C ASP A 40 -22.77 -4.63 -11.41
N ARG A 41 -22.48 -3.55 -12.18
CA ARG A 41 -22.17 -2.24 -11.63
C ARG A 41 -23.31 -1.69 -10.80
N LEU A 42 -22.98 -1.05 -9.69
CA LEU A 42 -23.93 -0.21 -8.95
C LEU A 42 -24.31 0.99 -9.82
N THR A 43 -25.62 1.20 -9.99
CA THR A 43 -26.17 2.24 -10.86
C THR A 43 -27.11 3.19 -10.14
N HIS A 44 -27.55 2.85 -8.94
CA HIS A 44 -28.47 3.64 -8.11
C HIS A 44 -27.98 3.64 -6.66
N PRO A 45 -28.23 4.71 -5.88
CA PRO A 45 -28.09 4.66 -4.43
C PRO A 45 -29.00 3.59 -3.83
N LEU A 46 -28.55 2.95 -2.76
CA LEU A 46 -29.31 1.95 -2.01
C LEU A 46 -29.40 2.38 -0.55
N ILE A 47 -30.54 2.19 0.07
CA ILE A 47 -30.77 2.41 1.52
C ILE A 47 -31.29 1.10 2.12
N ARG A 48 -30.78 0.75 3.30
CA ARG A 48 -31.27 -0.42 4.03
C ARG A 48 -32.59 -0.13 4.73
N ARG A 49 -33.65 -0.82 4.30
CA ARG A 49 -34.98 -0.77 4.90
C ARG A 49 -35.42 -2.18 5.24
N ASN A 50 -35.92 -2.37 6.45
CA ASN A 50 -36.37 -3.70 6.94
C ASN A 50 -35.33 -4.82 6.71
N GLY A 51 -34.03 -4.49 6.83
CA GLY A 51 -32.93 -5.43 6.67
C GLY A 51 -32.47 -5.66 5.22
N GLN A 52 -33.15 -5.09 4.21
CA GLN A 52 -32.81 -5.23 2.78
C GLN A 52 -32.36 -3.91 2.18
N LEU A 53 -31.41 -3.96 1.25
CA LEU A 53 -30.98 -2.80 0.47
C LEU A 53 -31.95 -2.56 -0.67
N GLU A 54 -32.61 -1.40 -0.68
CA GLU A 54 -33.58 -0.97 -1.67
C GLU A 54 -33.09 0.27 -2.42
N GLN A 55 -33.46 0.38 -3.70
CA GLN A 55 -33.11 1.55 -4.51
C GLN A 55 -33.76 2.81 -3.96
N ALA A 56 -32.99 3.90 -3.99
CA ALA A 56 -33.40 5.23 -3.57
C ALA A 56 -32.97 6.29 -4.59
N SER A 57 -33.56 7.46 -4.52
CA SER A 57 -33.04 8.62 -5.23
C SER A 57 -31.75 9.14 -4.56
N TRP A 58 -30.98 9.95 -5.28
CA TRP A 58 -29.77 10.58 -4.73
C TRP A 58 -30.12 11.51 -3.55
N ASP A 59 -31.14 12.35 -3.69
CA ASP A 59 -31.53 13.27 -2.63
C ASP A 59 -31.97 12.50 -1.37
N GLU A 60 -32.79 11.46 -1.53
CA GLU A 60 -33.22 10.62 -0.41
C GLU A 60 -32.03 9.95 0.30
N ALA A 61 -31.08 9.40 -0.45
CA ALA A 61 -29.92 8.73 0.13
C ALA A 61 -28.98 9.71 0.85
N LEU A 62 -28.71 10.86 0.24
CA LEU A 62 -27.83 11.88 0.81
C LEU A 62 -28.45 12.61 2.00
N ASP A 63 -29.77 12.89 1.96
CA ASP A 63 -30.49 13.51 3.08
C ASP A 63 -30.53 12.56 4.28
N TYR A 64 -30.88 11.30 4.06
CA TYR A 64 -30.88 10.26 5.09
C TYR A 64 -29.48 10.10 5.71
N MET A 65 -28.44 10.00 4.87
CA MET A 65 -27.07 9.89 5.33
C MET A 65 -26.63 11.08 6.18
N ALA A 66 -26.93 12.31 5.73
CA ALA A 66 -26.57 13.51 6.47
C ALA A 66 -27.31 13.63 7.80
N GLU A 67 -28.58 13.20 7.85
CA GLU A 67 -29.36 13.15 9.09
C GLU A 67 -28.73 12.20 10.09
N GLN A 68 -28.42 10.96 9.69
CA GLN A 68 -27.81 9.95 10.57
C GLN A 68 -26.45 10.43 11.12
N PHE A 69 -25.57 10.96 10.28
CA PHE A 69 -24.29 11.48 10.75
C PHE A 69 -24.44 12.68 11.70
N ARG A 70 -25.38 13.60 11.47
CA ARG A 70 -25.67 14.72 12.39
C ARG A 70 -26.19 14.22 13.74
N GLU A 71 -27.04 13.20 13.76
CA GLU A 71 -27.49 12.59 15.03
C GLU A 71 -26.33 11.94 15.79
N ILE A 72 -25.41 11.25 15.09
CA ILE A 72 -24.20 10.71 15.70
C ILE A 72 -23.33 11.84 16.29
N GLN A 73 -23.08 12.90 15.50
CA GLN A 73 -22.29 14.06 15.99
C GLN A 73 -22.92 14.71 17.23
N LYS A 74 -24.23 14.91 17.20
CA LYS A 74 -24.98 15.51 18.32
C LYS A 74 -24.92 14.65 19.58
N LYS A 75 -25.00 13.33 19.45
CA LYS A 75 -25.08 12.39 20.59
C LYS A 75 -23.72 12.01 21.15
N TYR A 76 -22.73 11.82 20.28
CA TYR A 76 -21.44 11.22 20.65
C TYR A 76 -20.23 12.11 20.33
N GLY A 77 -20.43 13.23 19.63
CA GLY A 77 -19.37 14.14 19.19
C GLY A 77 -18.80 13.77 17.81
N ASN A 78 -18.00 14.68 17.26
CA ASN A 78 -17.47 14.55 15.91
C ASN A 78 -16.51 13.36 15.73
N ASP A 79 -15.69 13.09 16.73
CA ASP A 79 -14.71 12.00 16.72
C ASP A 79 -15.34 10.60 16.85
N ALA A 80 -16.68 10.49 16.99
CA ALA A 80 -17.42 9.24 16.86
C ALA A 80 -17.64 8.80 15.40
N ILE A 81 -17.16 9.58 14.43
CA ILE A 81 -17.23 9.29 12.99
C ILE A 81 -15.82 9.09 12.45
N ALA A 82 -15.67 8.13 11.53
CA ALA A 82 -14.45 7.87 10.79
C ALA A 82 -14.72 7.73 9.29
N GLY A 83 -13.67 7.90 8.47
CA GLY A 83 -13.75 7.73 7.03
C GLY A 83 -12.53 7.03 6.46
N PHE A 84 -12.73 6.09 5.53
CA PHE A 84 -11.66 5.43 4.79
C PHE A 84 -11.68 5.86 3.33
N SER A 85 -10.53 6.34 2.85
CA SER A 85 -10.35 6.84 1.49
C SER A 85 -9.73 5.80 0.56
N CYS A 86 -9.92 5.97 -0.74
CA CYS A 86 -9.55 4.99 -1.75
C CYS A 86 -8.19 5.26 -2.39
N SER A 87 -7.23 4.39 -2.19
CA SER A 87 -5.92 4.46 -2.86
C SER A 87 -5.93 4.12 -4.36
N ARG A 88 -7.10 3.91 -4.97
CA ARG A 88 -7.28 3.70 -6.42
C ARG A 88 -7.97 4.88 -7.08
N ALA A 89 -8.59 5.75 -6.29
CA ALA A 89 -9.22 6.98 -6.76
C ALA A 89 -8.17 8.07 -7.05
N PRO A 90 -8.46 9.05 -7.92
CA PRO A 90 -7.62 10.20 -8.19
C PRO A 90 -7.19 11.01 -6.95
N ASN A 91 -6.15 11.81 -7.12
CA ASN A 91 -5.68 12.73 -6.08
C ASN A 91 -6.78 13.69 -5.65
N GLU A 92 -7.52 14.20 -6.62
CA GLU A 92 -8.59 15.17 -6.43
C GLU A 92 -9.72 14.58 -5.58
N ASP A 93 -10.12 13.34 -5.83
CA ASP A 93 -11.14 12.64 -5.03
C ASP A 93 -10.67 12.47 -3.58
N ASN A 94 -9.42 12.00 -3.40
CA ASN A 94 -8.82 11.82 -2.09
C ASN A 94 -8.71 13.14 -1.31
N PHE A 95 -8.34 14.21 -2.00
CA PHE A 95 -8.27 15.56 -1.41
C PHE A 95 -9.64 16.03 -0.93
N VAL A 96 -10.67 15.91 -1.76
CA VAL A 96 -12.02 16.34 -1.41
C VAL A 96 -12.61 15.46 -0.31
N PHE A 97 -12.35 14.14 -0.33
CA PHE A 97 -12.78 13.23 0.72
C PHE A 97 -12.21 13.60 2.10
N GLN A 98 -10.88 13.79 2.21
CA GLN A 98 -10.29 14.19 3.48
C GLN A 98 -10.72 15.60 3.93
N LYS A 99 -10.93 16.52 2.96
CA LYS A 99 -11.50 17.85 3.25
C LYS A 99 -12.92 17.71 3.81
N MET A 100 -13.76 16.86 3.24
CA MET A 100 -15.09 16.55 3.75
C MET A 100 -15.03 16.05 5.21
N MET A 101 -14.16 15.08 5.50
CA MET A 101 -14.02 14.54 6.86
C MET A 101 -13.55 15.62 7.86
N ARG A 102 -12.62 16.48 7.47
CA ARG A 102 -12.05 17.49 8.37
C ARG A 102 -12.91 18.74 8.50
N ALA A 103 -13.45 19.25 7.39
CA ALA A 103 -14.19 20.52 7.38
C ALA A 103 -15.69 20.34 7.68
N ALA A 104 -16.35 19.32 7.14
CA ALA A 104 -17.78 19.09 7.33
C ALA A 104 -18.06 18.16 8.51
N PHE A 105 -17.39 17.02 8.62
CA PHE A 105 -17.54 16.10 9.76
C PHE A 105 -16.71 16.51 10.98
N ARG A 106 -15.72 17.41 10.82
CA ARG A 106 -14.87 17.96 11.88
C ARG A 106 -14.10 16.91 12.67
N THR A 107 -13.68 15.85 12.01
CA THR A 107 -12.86 14.76 12.59
C THR A 107 -11.57 14.56 11.79
N ASN A 108 -10.51 14.13 12.48
CA ASN A 108 -9.27 13.66 11.86
C ASN A 108 -9.20 12.13 11.74
N ASN A 109 -10.29 11.41 12.06
CA ASN A 109 -10.40 9.97 11.84
C ASN A 109 -10.56 9.68 10.35
N VAL A 110 -9.54 9.96 9.57
CA VAL A 110 -9.46 9.70 8.13
C VAL A 110 -8.18 8.97 7.81
N ASP A 111 -8.27 7.81 7.16
CA ASP A 111 -7.11 7.00 6.76
C ASP A 111 -7.37 6.34 5.40
N ASN A 112 -6.43 5.59 4.89
CA ASN A 112 -6.55 4.87 3.62
C ASN A 112 -5.80 3.53 3.69
N CYS A 113 -5.92 2.71 2.64
CA CYS A 113 -5.30 1.39 2.63
C CYS A 113 -3.76 1.37 2.73
N ALA A 114 -3.07 2.52 2.65
CA ALA A 114 -1.64 2.57 2.94
C ALA A 114 -1.34 2.07 4.36
N ARG A 115 -2.31 2.19 5.28
CA ARG A 115 -2.21 1.70 6.66
C ARG A 115 -1.89 0.22 6.73
N ILE A 116 -2.53 -0.58 5.90
CA ILE A 116 -2.33 -2.03 5.84
C ILE A 116 -1.32 -2.46 4.75
N CYS A 117 -0.60 -1.51 4.13
CA CYS A 117 0.26 -1.76 2.97
C CYS A 117 1.68 -1.22 3.17
N HIS A 118 1.86 0.10 3.15
CA HIS A 118 3.16 0.77 3.17
C HIS A 118 3.28 1.87 4.23
N SER A 119 2.43 1.88 5.27
CA SER A 119 2.58 2.83 6.39
C SER A 119 3.94 2.70 7.08
N ALA A 120 4.48 1.47 7.17
CA ALA A 120 5.84 1.22 7.64
C ALA A 120 6.90 1.94 6.78
N SER A 121 6.73 1.99 5.45
CA SER A 121 7.61 2.76 4.56
C SER A 121 7.49 4.26 4.78
N VAL A 122 6.24 4.76 4.89
CA VAL A 122 6.00 6.20 5.14
C VAL A 122 6.64 6.61 6.47
N THR A 123 6.39 5.86 7.53
CA THR A 123 6.92 6.16 8.87
C THR A 123 8.44 5.98 8.93
N GLY A 124 8.96 4.82 8.52
CA GLY A 124 10.38 4.48 8.64
C GLY A 124 11.28 5.41 7.82
N LEU A 125 10.93 5.68 6.56
CA LEU A 125 11.70 6.61 5.72
C LEU A 125 11.55 8.08 6.16
N ALA A 126 10.37 8.48 6.65
CA ALA A 126 10.21 9.82 7.21
C ALA A 126 11.08 10.03 8.46
N MET A 127 11.18 9.03 9.34
CA MET A 127 12.03 9.08 10.54
C MET A 127 13.52 9.09 10.21
N THR A 128 13.96 8.32 9.22
CA THR A 128 15.37 8.20 8.85
C THR A 128 15.84 9.30 7.87
N LEU A 129 15.01 9.67 6.88
CA LEU A 129 15.38 10.55 5.77
C LEU A 129 14.57 11.86 5.72
N GLY A 130 13.41 11.91 6.42
CA GLY A 130 12.47 13.03 6.41
C GLY A 130 11.43 12.99 5.28
N SER A 131 11.39 11.94 4.46
CA SER A 131 10.37 11.74 3.42
C SER A 131 10.05 10.25 3.27
N GLY A 132 8.77 9.90 3.33
CA GLY A 132 8.28 8.52 3.30
C GLY A 132 8.07 7.94 1.89
N ALA A 133 8.80 8.41 0.87
CA ALA A 133 8.57 8.05 -0.53
C ALA A 133 9.78 7.39 -1.19
N MET A 134 9.53 6.70 -2.30
CA MET A 134 10.56 6.14 -3.18
C MET A 134 11.55 7.22 -3.63
N THR A 135 12.85 6.98 -3.48
CA THR A 135 13.85 8.03 -3.67
C THR A 135 14.23 8.28 -5.13
N ASN A 136 14.21 7.25 -5.98
CA ASN A 136 14.65 7.31 -7.37
C ASN A 136 13.58 6.74 -8.33
N PRO A 137 13.53 7.18 -9.60
CA PRO A 137 12.62 6.61 -10.60
C PRO A 137 12.94 5.15 -10.95
N ILE A 138 11.94 4.39 -11.42
CA ILE A 138 12.11 3.00 -11.84
C ILE A 138 13.15 2.88 -12.96
N ALA A 139 13.10 3.78 -13.93
CA ALA A 139 14.07 3.80 -15.04
C ALA A 139 15.52 3.99 -14.57
N ASP A 140 15.73 4.78 -13.52
CA ASP A 140 17.04 5.02 -12.93
C ASP A 140 17.56 3.77 -12.19
N ILE A 141 16.73 3.16 -11.35
CA ILE A 141 17.13 2.00 -10.53
C ILE A 141 17.18 0.67 -11.29
N THR A 142 16.73 0.65 -12.53
CA THR A 142 16.80 -0.48 -13.46
C THR A 142 17.62 -0.17 -14.71
N GLY A 143 18.25 1.00 -14.76
CA GLY A 143 19.09 1.47 -15.86
C GLY A 143 20.52 0.92 -15.82
N ASP A 144 21.48 1.82 -15.75
CA ASP A 144 22.92 1.53 -15.60
C ASP A 144 23.25 1.38 -14.11
N VAL A 145 23.07 0.17 -13.56
CA VAL A 145 23.33 -0.17 -12.16
C VAL A 145 24.16 -1.46 -12.07
N ASP A 146 25.04 -1.51 -11.06
CA ASP A 146 25.97 -2.64 -10.90
C ASP A 146 25.28 -3.82 -10.19
N VAL A 147 24.52 -3.51 -9.13
CA VAL A 147 23.83 -4.49 -8.27
C VAL A 147 22.43 -3.98 -7.96
N ILE A 148 21.44 -4.86 -7.96
CA ILE A 148 20.11 -4.60 -7.38
C ILE A 148 19.94 -5.51 -6.16
N LEU A 149 19.65 -4.91 -4.99
CA LEU A 149 19.26 -5.62 -3.78
C LEU A 149 17.72 -5.60 -3.70
N LEU A 150 17.09 -6.74 -3.97
CA LEU A 150 15.64 -6.93 -3.97
C LEU A 150 15.22 -7.68 -2.70
N VAL A 151 14.45 -7.02 -1.81
CA VAL A 151 14.09 -7.55 -0.49
C VAL A 151 12.58 -7.64 -0.33
N GLY A 152 12.06 -8.83 -0.01
CA GLY A 152 10.63 -9.05 0.28
C GLY A 152 9.70 -8.53 -0.81
N SER A 153 10.07 -8.79 -2.08
CA SER A 153 9.34 -8.29 -3.23
C SER A 153 9.34 -9.29 -4.39
N ASN A 154 8.16 -9.59 -4.92
CA ASN A 154 8.00 -10.38 -6.14
C ASN A 154 7.46 -9.51 -7.29
N PRO A 155 8.31 -8.70 -7.95
CA PRO A 155 7.84 -7.77 -8.97
C PRO A 155 7.33 -8.46 -10.24
N THR A 156 7.71 -9.69 -10.55
CA THR A 156 7.15 -10.41 -11.71
C THR A 156 5.66 -10.71 -11.57
N GLU A 157 5.15 -10.82 -10.37
CA GLU A 157 3.72 -11.00 -10.07
C GLU A 157 3.01 -9.69 -9.69
N ALA A 158 3.61 -8.93 -8.76
CA ALA A 158 2.97 -7.74 -8.19
C ALA A 158 3.17 -6.47 -9.02
N HIS A 159 4.34 -6.32 -9.67
CA HIS A 159 4.75 -5.14 -10.45
C HIS A 159 5.39 -5.56 -11.79
N PRO A 160 4.68 -6.26 -12.71
CA PRO A 160 5.29 -6.98 -13.82
C PRO A 160 6.08 -6.10 -14.81
N VAL A 161 5.71 -4.83 -14.96
CA VAL A 161 6.47 -3.87 -15.78
C VAL A 161 7.85 -3.60 -15.15
N ALA A 162 7.91 -3.33 -13.85
CA ALA A 162 9.18 -3.17 -13.12
C ALA A 162 9.99 -4.48 -13.11
N GLY A 163 9.33 -5.63 -12.92
CA GLY A 163 9.95 -6.96 -13.01
C GLY A 163 10.60 -7.22 -14.36
N THR A 164 9.94 -6.80 -15.45
CA THR A 164 10.51 -6.88 -16.81
C THR A 164 11.74 -5.98 -16.95
N GLN A 165 11.71 -4.78 -16.39
CA GLN A 165 12.86 -3.86 -16.43
C GLN A 165 14.04 -4.40 -15.60
N ILE A 166 13.80 -4.98 -14.42
CA ILE A 166 14.82 -5.66 -13.63
C ILE A 166 15.47 -6.81 -14.43
N ARG A 167 14.68 -7.67 -15.08
CA ARG A 167 15.21 -8.73 -15.95
C ARG A 167 16.05 -8.17 -17.12
N ARG A 168 15.62 -7.08 -17.71
CA ARG A 168 16.41 -6.40 -18.76
C ARG A 168 17.73 -5.87 -18.21
N ALA A 169 17.76 -5.31 -16.98
CA ALA A 169 18.99 -4.89 -16.33
C ALA A 169 19.94 -6.07 -16.08
N VAL A 170 19.43 -7.19 -15.54
CA VAL A 170 20.23 -8.40 -15.33
C VAL A 170 20.84 -8.92 -16.65
N ARG A 171 20.07 -8.94 -17.73
CA ARG A 171 20.58 -9.34 -19.07
C ARG A 171 21.65 -8.40 -19.62
N ARG A 172 21.73 -7.15 -19.14
CA ARG A 172 22.81 -6.21 -19.47
C ARG A 172 24.04 -6.33 -18.57
N GLY A 173 24.00 -7.23 -17.57
CA GLY A 173 25.13 -7.51 -16.68
C GLY A 173 24.96 -7.04 -15.22
N THR A 174 23.85 -6.39 -14.89
CA THR A 174 23.53 -6.05 -13.49
C THR A 174 23.41 -7.33 -12.66
N LYS A 175 24.07 -7.38 -11.50
CA LYS A 175 23.91 -8.50 -10.56
C LYS A 175 22.68 -8.31 -9.70
N LEU A 176 21.85 -9.34 -9.59
CA LEU A 176 20.64 -9.33 -8.77
C LEU A 176 20.86 -10.15 -7.50
N ILE A 177 20.63 -9.55 -6.34
CA ILE A 177 20.54 -10.24 -5.04
C ILE A 177 19.05 -10.28 -4.68
N VAL A 178 18.48 -11.47 -4.52
CA VAL A 178 17.10 -11.67 -4.08
C VAL A 178 17.09 -12.14 -2.63
N VAL A 179 16.34 -11.44 -1.79
CA VAL A 179 16.12 -11.77 -0.37
C VAL A 179 14.62 -11.95 -0.17
N ASP A 180 14.15 -13.19 -0.20
CA ASP A 180 12.73 -13.53 -0.16
C ASP A 180 12.54 -14.94 0.39
N PRO A 181 11.56 -15.23 1.26
CA PRO A 181 11.29 -16.55 1.78
C PRO A 181 10.83 -17.56 0.71
N ARG A 182 10.40 -17.05 -0.45
CA ARG A 182 9.96 -17.89 -1.58
C ARG A 182 10.97 -17.89 -2.71
N LYS A 183 11.08 -19.02 -3.41
CA LYS A 183 11.73 -19.06 -4.72
C LYS A 183 10.81 -18.42 -5.75
N ILE A 184 10.94 -17.10 -5.89
CA ILE A 184 10.21 -16.30 -6.90
C ILE A 184 10.86 -16.43 -8.28
N ASP A 185 10.16 -16.05 -9.34
CA ASP A 185 10.70 -16.17 -10.72
C ASP A 185 12.05 -15.49 -10.93
N LEU A 186 12.30 -14.36 -10.27
CA LEU A 186 13.57 -13.63 -10.37
C LEU A 186 14.74 -14.37 -9.71
N THR A 187 14.52 -15.38 -8.88
CA THR A 187 15.62 -16.19 -8.33
C THR A 187 16.35 -16.97 -9.41
N ASN A 188 15.69 -17.27 -10.55
CA ASN A 188 16.33 -17.90 -11.70
C ASN A 188 17.30 -16.97 -12.44
N ASP A 189 17.14 -15.67 -12.29
CA ASP A 189 17.97 -14.63 -12.90
C ASP A 189 18.98 -14.05 -11.88
N ALA A 190 18.90 -14.43 -10.61
CA ALA A 190 19.68 -13.86 -9.51
C ALA A 190 21.12 -14.41 -9.47
N ALA A 191 22.07 -13.54 -9.19
CA ALA A 191 23.44 -13.93 -8.84
C ALA A 191 23.51 -14.56 -7.45
N LEU A 192 22.55 -14.22 -6.56
CA LEU A 192 22.46 -14.74 -5.21
C LEU A 192 21.00 -14.71 -4.73
N HIS A 193 20.53 -15.80 -4.13
CA HIS A 193 19.24 -15.87 -3.46
C HIS A 193 19.43 -16.25 -1.99
N LEU A 194 19.01 -15.36 -1.09
CA LEU A 194 18.93 -15.61 0.34
C LEU A 194 17.47 -15.90 0.70
N GLN A 195 17.14 -17.17 0.91
CA GLN A 195 15.80 -17.62 1.25
C GLN A 195 15.59 -17.49 2.77
N ILE A 196 15.38 -16.23 3.23
CA ILE A 196 15.29 -15.92 4.66
C ILE A 196 13.97 -16.39 5.27
N LYS A 197 13.98 -16.76 6.56
CA LYS A 197 12.77 -17.00 7.33
C LYS A 197 11.90 -15.73 7.40
N PRO A 198 10.56 -15.80 7.21
CA PRO A 198 9.68 -14.65 7.38
C PRO A 198 9.88 -13.96 8.74
N GLY A 199 9.88 -12.61 8.76
CA GLY A 199 10.07 -11.80 9.98
C GLY A 199 11.51 -11.46 10.33
N THR A 200 12.53 -11.93 9.59
CA THR A 200 13.94 -11.73 9.94
C THR A 200 14.65 -10.59 9.21
N ASN A 201 13.89 -9.67 8.58
CA ASN A 201 14.45 -8.57 7.78
C ASN A 201 15.43 -7.68 8.55
N VAL A 202 15.15 -7.36 9.82
CA VAL A 202 16.02 -6.54 10.67
C VAL A 202 17.35 -7.25 10.94
N ALA A 203 17.31 -8.53 11.31
CA ALA A 203 18.50 -9.34 11.55
C ALA A 203 19.37 -9.42 10.28
N PHE A 204 18.75 -9.70 9.12
CA PHE A 204 19.43 -9.72 7.82
C PHE A 204 20.14 -8.41 7.52
N ALA A 205 19.46 -7.25 7.61
CA ALA A 205 20.03 -5.95 7.32
C ALA A 205 21.16 -5.59 8.30
N ASN A 206 20.98 -5.86 9.60
CA ASN A 206 22.00 -5.64 10.62
C ASN A 206 23.24 -6.54 10.40
N GLY A 207 23.04 -7.81 10.01
CA GLY A 207 24.14 -8.70 9.66
C GLY A 207 24.95 -8.21 8.45
N MET A 208 24.27 -7.72 7.40
CA MET A 208 24.95 -7.07 6.27
C MET A 208 25.78 -5.86 6.74
N MET A 209 25.20 -4.98 7.57
CA MET A 209 25.87 -3.79 8.09
C MET A 209 27.04 -4.14 9.00
N HIS A 210 26.93 -5.17 9.85
CA HIS A 210 28.04 -5.69 10.66
C HIS A 210 29.24 -6.07 9.79
N ILE A 211 29.03 -6.87 8.73
CA ILE A 211 30.08 -7.30 7.81
C ILE A 211 30.71 -6.10 7.10
N ILE A 212 29.89 -5.18 6.59
CA ILE A 212 30.33 -3.97 5.88
C ILE A 212 31.23 -3.13 6.79
N LEU A 213 30.85 -2.97 8.05
CA LEU A 213 31.63 -2.20 9.03
C LEU A 213 32.95 -2.89 9.38
N LYS A 214 32.90 -4.20 9.71
CA LYS A 214 34.12 -4.98 10.09
C LYS A 214 35.11 -5.11 8.94
N GLU A 215 34.67 -5.09 7.70
CA GLU A 215 35.55 -5.15 6.52
C GLU A 215 35.97 -3.77 5.99
N GLY A 216 35.56 -2.69 6.65
CA GLY A 216 35.92 -1.31 6.25
C GLY A 216 35.31 -0.86 4.93
N LEU A 217 34.13 -1.39 4.58
CA LEU A 217 33.40 -1.10 3.34
C LEU A 217 32.35 0.02 3.51
N ALA A 218 32.23 0.59 4.71
CA ALA A 218 31.35 1.70 5.00
C ALA A 218 31.85 3.00 4.38
N ASP A 219 30.94 3.85 3.89
CA ASP A 219 31.25 5.19 3.37
C ASP A 219 31.33 6.19 4.54
N MET A 220 32.48 6.26 5.21
CA MET A 220 32.69 7.10 6.39
C MET A 220 32.57 8.59 6.08
N ASP A 221 32.89 9.02 4.85
CA ASP A 221 32.76 10.42 4.43
C ASP A 221 31.26 10.80 4.33
N PHE A 222 30.43 9.93 3.77
CA PHE A 222 29.00 10.12 3.73
C PHE A 222 28.39 10.11 5.15
N ILE A 223 28.80 9.16 5.99
CA ILE A 223 28.32 9.02 7.37
C ILE A 223 28.61 10.32 8.14
N SER A 224 29.86 10.78 8.15
CA SER A 224 30.26 11.95 8.92
C SER A 224 29.68 13.27 8.43
N SER A 225 29.46 13.41 7.12
CA SER A 225 29.04 14.69 6.52
C SER A 225 27.51 14.81 6.38
N ARG A 226 26.76 13.70 6.32
CA ARG A 226 25.34 13.71 5.95
C ARG A 226 24.41 13.05 6.97
N THR A 227 24.94 12.42 8.02
CA THR A 227 24.11 11.62 8.94
C THR A 227 24.40 11.92 10.41
N GLU A 228 23.55 11.39 11.29
CA GLU A 228 23.67 11.44 12.75
C GLU A 228 23.21 10.10 13.36
N GLY A 229 23.65 9.82 14.60
CA GLY A 229 23.23 8.62 15.36
C GLY A 229 23.98 7.35 14.98
N PHE A 230 25.12 7.42 14.28
CA PHE A 230 25.86 6.25 13.81
C PHE A 230 26.48 5.46 14.98
N GLU A 231 26.97 6.14 16.01
CA GLU A 231 27.67 5.52 17.15
C GLU A 231 26.76 4.53 17.92
N ILE A 232 25.46 4.81 18.01
CA ILE A 232 24.51 3.93 18.67
C ILE A 232 24.23 2.70 17.79
N LEU A 233 24.08 2.90 16.48
CA LEU A 233 23.92 1.80 15.54
C LEU A 233 25.15 0.88 15.55
N GLU A 234 26.37 1.44 15.52
CA GLU A 234 27.62 0.69 15.55
C GLU A 234 27.67 -0.27 16.75
N GLN A 235 27.28 0.19 17.95
CA GLN A 235 27.23 -0.64 19.15
C GLN A 235 26.25 -1.80 18.99
N ILE A 236 25.06 -1.55 18.43
CA ILE A 236 24.05 -2.59 18.20
C ILE A 236 24.54 -3.63 17.20
N LEU A 237 25.25 -3.21 16.17
CA LEU A 237 25.75 -4.12 15.13
C LEU A 237 26.75 -5.16 15.66
N GLU A 238 27.41 -4.94 16.80
CA GLU A 238 28.29 -5.94 17.43
C GLU A 238 27.51 -7.23 17.79
N ASP A 239 26.22 -7.15 18.05
CA ASP A 239 25.36 -8.26 18.39
C ASP A 239 24.88 -9.10 17.16
N TYR A 240 25.32 -8.73 15.95
CA TYR A 240 24.87 -9.36 14.68
C TYR A 240 26.03 -9.99 13.87
N PRO A 241 26.91 -10.81 14.49
CA PRO A 241 27.93 -11.52 13.73
C PRO A 241 27.29 -12.48 12.72
N PRO A 242 27.95 -12.76 11.58
CA PRO A 242 27.39 -13.50 10.46
C PRO A 242 26.80 -14.88 10.84
N GLU A 243 27.47 -15.61 11.74
CA GLU A 243 27.04 -16.93 12.21
C GLU A 243 25.71 -16.86 12.99
N LYS A 244 25.53 -15.86 13.83
CA LYS A 244 24.27 -15.64 14.58
C LYS A 244 23.14 -15.24 13.63
N VAL A 245 23.40 -14.35 12.69
CA VAL A 245 22.42 -13.90 11.70
C VAL A 245 22.01 -15.05 10.77
N ALA A 246 22.97 -15.87 10.34
CA ALA A 246 22.71 -17.06 9.54
C ALA A 246 21.73 -18.04 10.23
N GLN A 247 21.87 -18.23 11.55
CA GLN A 247 20.95 -19.04 12.37
C GLN A 247 19.56 -18.39 12.47
N ILE A 248 19.47 -17.08 12.76
CA ILE A 248 18.19 -16.37 12.87
C ILE A 248 17.42 -16.40 11.54
N CYS A 249 18.12 -16.15 10.44
CA CYS A 249 17.52 -16.02 9.10
C CYS A 249 17.35 -17.36 8.38
N HIS A 250 17.91 -18.47 8.90
CA HIS A 250 17.95 -19.80 8.26
C HIS A 250 18.63 -19.78 6.88
N ILE A 251 19.75 -19.05 6.76
CA ILE A 251 20.55 -18.94 5.53
C ILE A 251 21.99 -19.38 5.77
N ARG A 252 22.76 -19.58 4.70
CA ARG A 252 24.19 -19.84 4.82
C ARG A 252 24.94 -18.55 5.16
N GLN A 253 25.90 -18.65 6.07
CA GLN A 253 26.74 -17.53 6.47
C GLN A 253 27.52 -16.93 5.28
N GLU A 254 28.03 -17.80 4.38
CA GLU A 254 28.79 -17.39 3.20
C GLU A 254 27.94 -16.56 2.24
N ASP A 255 26.65 -16.88 2.08
CA ASP A 255 25.74 -16.14 1.22
C ASP A 255 25.46 -14.74 1.78
N LEU A 256 25.32 -14.59 3.12
CA LEU A 256 25.19 -13.29 3.77
C LEU A 256 26.45 -12.42 3.57
N ILE A 257 27.65 -13.01 3.78
CA ILE A 257 28.92 -12.32 3.57
C ILE A 257 29.07 -11.90 2.10
N GLN A 258 28.73 -12.78 1.17
CA GLN A 258 28.78 -12.48 -0.26
C GLN A 258 27.81 -11.35 -0.63
N ALA A 259 26.58 -11.36 -0.11
CA ALA A 259 25.59 -10.29 -0.34
C ALA A 259 26.11 -8.94 0.15
N ALA A 260 26.66 -8.88 1.36
CA ALA A 260 27.22 -7.66 1.94
C ALA A 260 28.35 -7.08 1.09
N ARG A 261 29.32 -7.91 0.70
CA ARG A 261 30.44 -7.51 -0.16
C ARG A 261 30.01 -7.06 -1.55
N MET A 262 29.05 -7.80 -2.17
CA MET A 262 28.52 -7.43 -3.49
C MET A 262 27.81 -6.09 -3.45
N TYR A 263 26.95 -5.88 -2.44
CA TYR A 263 26.20 -4.63 -2.31
C TYR A 263 27.10 -3.45 -1.98
N ALA A 264 27.97 -3.57 -0.96
CA ALA A 264 28.84 -2.49 -0.53
C ALA A 264 29.88 -2.11 -1.59
N GLY A 265 30.49 -3.12 -2.26
CA GLY A 265 31.51 -2.90 -3.28
C GLY A 265 31.00 -2.34 -4.61
N ALA A 266 29.69 -2.34 -4.83
CA ALA A 266 29.08 -1.75 -6.04
C ALA A 266 29.08 -0.22 -5.96
N ARG A 267 29.34 0.44 -7.09
CA ARG A 267 29.23 1.90 -7.18
C ARG A 267 27.78 2.36 -7.22
N LYS A 268 26.94 1.66 -8.00
CA LYS A 268 25.50 1.92 -8.15
C LYS A 268 24.72 0.69 -7.70
N ALA A 269 24.02 0.78 -6.58
CA ALA A 269 23.25 -0.33 -6.04
C ALA A 269 21.97 0.17 -5.34
N PRO A 270 20.81 0.18 -6.03
CA PRO A 270 19.55 0.47 -5.39
C PRO A 270 19.07 -0.69 -4.50
N ILE A 271 18.39 -0.33 -3.40
CA ILE A 271 17.55 -1.25 -2.64
C ILE A 271 16.12 -1.12 -3.19
N ILE A 272 15.52 -2.23 -3.58
CA ILE A 272 14.12 -2.34 -3.97
C ILE A 272 13.43 -3.27 -3.00
N TYR A 273 12.30 -2.84 -2.40
CA TYR A 273 11.58 -3.67 -1.45
C TYR A 273 10.06 -3.50 -1.57
N CYS A 274 9.30 -4.41 -0.93
CA CYS A 274 7.84 -4.33 -0.94
C CYS A 274 7.26 -4.88 0.39
N LEU A 275 6.04 -5.42 0.34
CA LEU A 275 5.23 -5.87 1.48
C LEU A 275 5.92 -6.93 2.35
N GLY A 276 6.84 -7.74 1.80
CA GLY A 276 7.62 -8.71 2.57
C GLY A 276 8.56 -8.08 3.61
N VAL A 277 8.77 -6.75 3.55
CA VAL A 277 9.46 -5.98 4.58
C VAL A 277 8.48 -5.26 5.50
N THR A 278 7.39 -4.70 4.92
CA THR A 278 6.52 -3.77 5.65
C THR A 278 5.43 -4.44 6.48
N GLU A 279 4.87 -5.57 6.03
CA GLU A 279 3.72 -6.22 6.66
C GLU A 279 4.14 -7.21 7.77
N HIS A 280 4.95 -6.72 8.70
CA HIS A 280 5.39 -7.40 9.92
C HIS A 280 5.14 -6.52 11.15
N SER A 281 5.07 -7.12 12.32
CA SER A 281 5.03 -6.38 13.60
C SER A 281 6.29 -5.54 13.85
N THR A 282 7.36 -5.79 13.09
CA THR A 282 8.61 -5.03 13.04
C THR A 282 8.84 -4.40 11.67
N GLY A 283 7.76 -4.13 10.93
CA GLY A 283 7.85 -3.64 9.55
C GLY A 283 8.53 -2.28 9.43
N THR A 284 8.27 -1.38 10.38
CA THR A 284 8.90 -0.06 10.41
C THR A 284 10.39 -0.16 10.68
N GLU A 285 10.80 -0.98 11.66
CA GLU A 285 12.22 -1.25 11.95
C GLU A 285 12.92 -1.93 10.76
N GLY A 286 12.22 -2.81 10.03
CA GLY A 286 12.72 -3.42 8.80
C GLY A 286 13.05 -2.39 7.72
N VAL A 287 12.16 -1.41 7.50
CA VAL A 287 12.39 -0.29 6.58
C VAL A 287 13.54 0.59 7.04
N MET A 288 13.60 0.93 8.34
CA MET A 288 14.68 1.73 8.90
C MET A 288 16.05 1.04 8.78
N SER A 289 16.11 -0.29 8.98
CA SER A 289 17.35 -1.06 8.81
C SER A 289 17.84 -1.05 7.35
N LEU A 290 16.93 -1.14 6.38
CA LEU A 290 17.31 -0.99 4.96
C LEU A 290 17.75 0.45 4.64
N SER A 291 17.12 1.46 5.25
CA SER A 291 17.55 2.86 5.13
C SER A 291 18.94 3.07 5.75
N ASN A 292 19.21 2.49 6.91
CA ASN A 292 20.53 2.49 7.54
C ASN A 292 21.60 1.87 6.62
N LEU A 293 21.29 0.71 6.02
CA LEU A 293 22.21 0.04 5.07
C LEU A 293 22.55 0.94 3.86
N ALA A 294 21.53 1.64 3.31
CA ALA A 294 21.73 2.58 2.21
C ALA A 294 22.56 3.80 2.62
N MET A 295 22.34 4.37 3.83
CA MET A 295 23.13 5.47 4.38
C MET A 295 24.57 5.05 4.67
N MET A 296 24.78 3.89 5.32
CA MET A 296 26.10 3.38 5.67
C MET A 296 27.02 3.22 4.45
N THR A 297 26.44 2.92 3.30
CA THR A 297 27.18 2.70 2.04
C THR A 297 27.14 3.90 1.08
N GLY A 298 26.66 5.07 1.52
CA GLY A 298 26.56 6.27 0.71
C GLY A 298 25.68 6.15 -0.54
N LYS A 299 24.70 5.22 -0.54
CA LYS A 299 23.87 4.90 -1.71
C LYS A 299 22.51 5.62 -1.70
N LEU A 300 22.56 6.94 -1.41
CA LEU A 300 21.38 7.81 -1.39
C LEU A 300 21.65 9.15 -2.07
N GLY A 301 20.62 9.75 -2.66
CA GLY A 301 20.67 11.08 -3.25
C GLY A 301 21.47 11.17 -4.55
N ARG A 302 21.66 10.07 -5.27
CA ARG A 302 22.39 10.01 -6.53
C ARG A 302 21.79 8.98 -7.50
N PRO A 303 22.08 9.11 -8.82
CA PRO A 303 21.57 8.18 -9.83
C PRO A 303 22.01 6.73 -9.60
N GLY A 304 21.13 5.78 -9.93
CA GLY A 304 21.37 4.34 -9.83
C GLY A 304 21.48 3.80 -8.41
N CYS A 305 20.97 4.52 -7.42
CA CYS A 305 21.01 4.19 -6.00
C CYS A 305 19.65 4.36 -5.35
N GLY A 306 19.61 4.51 -4.03
CA GLY A 306 18.39 4.86 -3.31
C GLY A 306 17.69 3.69 -2.62
N ILE A 307 16.64 4.05 -1.89
CA ILE A 307 15.73 3.11 -1.21
C ILE A 307 14.34 3.24 -1.83
N ASN A 308 13.82 2.13 -2.37
CA ASN A 308 12.79 2.18 -3.37
C ASN A 308 11.63 1.20 -3.05
N PRO A 309 10.64 1.61 -2.22
CA PRO A 309 9.43 0.84 -1.98
C PRO A 309 8.57 0.75 -3.24
N LEU A 310 8.25 -0.46 -3.70
CA LEU A 310 7.29 -0.68 -4.77
C LEU A 310 5.87 -0.74 -4.21
N ARG A 311 5.09 0.31 -4.39
CA ARG A 311 3.71 0.38 -3.93
C ARG A 311 2.77 -0.35 -4.88
N GLY A 312 1.75 -1.03 -4.33
CA GLY A 312 0.88 -1.92 -5.12
C GLY A 312 -0.27 -1.22 -5.85
N GLN A 313 -0.94 -0.28 -5.20
CA GLN A 313 -2.08 0.42 -5.79
C GLN A 313 -1.61 1.63 -6.59
N ASN A 314 -2.38 1.97 -7.63
CA ASN A 314 -2.02 2.98 -8.62
C ASN A 314 -1.90 4.40 -8.04
N ASN A 315 -2.62 4.72 -6.96
CA ASN A 315 -2.60 6.04 -6.32
C ASN A 315 -2.41 6.00 -4.80
N VAL A 316 -1.84 4.94 -4.23
CA VAL A 316 -1.59 4.90 -2.78
C VAL A 316 -0.59 5.97 -2.32
N GLN A 317 0.35 6.37 -3.20
CA GLN A 317 1.22 7.52 -2.94
C GLN A 317 0.37 8.78 -2.86
N GLY A 318 -0.49 9.02 -3.86
CA GLY A 318 -1.32 10.20 -3.93
C GLY A 318 -2.34 10.31 -2.78
N ALA A 319 -2.98 9.21 -2.38
CA ALA A 319 -3.89 9.23 -1.23
C ALA A 319 -3.19 9.71 0.06
N CYS A 320 -1.94 9.26 0.29
CA CYS A 320 -1.12 9.76 1.39
C CYS A 320 -0.72 11.23 1.19
N ASP A 321 -0.31 11.61 -0.02
CA ASP A 321 0.09 12.99 -0.35
C ASP A 321 -1.07 13.98 -0.15
N MET A 322 -2.31 13.54 -0.42
CA MET A 322 -3.53 14.33 -0.26
C MET A 322 -4.02 14.40 1.20
N GLY A 323 -3.30 13.81 2.15
CA GLY A 323 -3.63 13.92 3.57
C GLY A 323 -4.75 12.98 4.04
N CYS A 324 -5.04 11.88 3.32
CA CYS A 324 -5.88 10.81 3.83
C CYS A 324 -5.12 9.99 4.89
N LEU A 325 -4.66 10.65 5.91
CA LEU A 325 -3.88 10.13 7.04
C LEU A 325 -4.37 10.82 8.33
N PRO A 326 -4.53 10.11 9.46
CA PRO A 326 -5.11 10.71 10.66
C PRO A 326 -4.24 11.77 11.33
N THR A 327 -2.95 11.81 11.02
CA THR A 327 -1.96 12.70 11.63
C THR A 327 -1.54 13.86 10.72
N ASP A 328 -1.96 13.84 9.44
CA ASP A 328 -1.39 14.75 8.44
C ASP A 328 -2.46 15.36 7.52
N PHE A 329 -2.34 16.65 7.27
CA PHE A 329 -2.94 17.34 6.14
C PHE A 329 -2.18 17.04 4.84
N PRO A 330 -2.71 17.46 3.66
CA PRO A 330 -2.01 17.32 2.38
C PRO A 330 -0.53 17.74 2.45
N GLY A 331 0.35 16.93 1.84
CA GLY A 331 1.80 17.15 1.86
C GLY A 331 2.49 16.80 3.19
N TYR A 332 1.91 15.90 3.97
CA TYR A 332 2.45 15.42 5.26
C TYR A 332 2.60 16.53 6.32
N GLN A 333 1.76 17.55 6.24
CA GLN A 333 1.73 18.67 7.18
C GLN A 333 0.98 18.26 8.44
N LYS A 334 1.64 18.30 9.60
CA LYS A 334 1.09 17.73 10.86
C LYS A 334 -0.14 18.46 11.36
N VAL A 335 -1.22 17.73 11.66
CA VAL A 335 -2.47 18.29 12.21
C VAL A 335 -2.30 18.92 13.60
N ALA A 336 -1.26 18.55 14.33
CA ALA A 336 -0.95 19.12 15.65
C ALA A 336 -0.09 20.39 15.58
N ASN A 337 0.35 20.82 14.38
CA ASN A 337 1.18 22.02 14.23
C ASN A 337 0.29 23.27 14.13
N PRO A 338 0.41 24.26 15.03
CA PRO A 338 -0.43 25.46 15.04
C PRO A 338 -0.41 26.26 13.73
N ASP A 339 0.77 26.42 13.10
CA ASP A 339 0.90 27.19 11.86
C ASP A 339 0.21 26.47 10.69
N VAL A 340 0.30 25.14 10.66
CA VAL A 340 -0.38 24.31 9.67
C VAL A 340 -1.90 24.39 9.85
N ILE A 341 -2.39 24.25 11.08
CA ILE A 341 -3.82 24.39 11.41
C ILE A 341 -4.34 25.76 10.95
N HIS A 342 -3.65 26.82 11.33
CA HIS A 342 -4.06 28.19 10.96
C HIS A 342 -4.13 28.37 9.43
N LYS A 343 -3.16 27.83 8.69
CA LYS A 343 -3.15 27.84 7.23
C LYS A 343 -4.40 27.17 6.64
N PHE A 344 -4.73 25.95 7.11
CA PHE A 344 -5.89 25.22 6.57
C PHE A 344 -7.22 25.78 7.04
N GLN A 345 -7.33 26.30 8.28
CA GLN A 345 -8.51 27.03 8.76
C GLN A 345 -8.77 28.28 7.91
N THR A 346 -7.71 29.00 7.55
CA THR A 346 -7.81 30.18 6.68
C THR A 346 -8.25 29.78 5.27
N ALA A 347 -7.60 28.76 4.68
CA ALA A 347 -7.89 28.31 3.32
C ALA A 347 -9.32 27.75 3.17
N TRP A 348 -9.82 27.05 4.19
CA TRP A 348 -11.14 26.42 4.17
C TRP A 348 -12.23 27.20 4.91
N SER A 349 -11.89 28.32 5.55
CA SER A 349 -12.81 29.18 6.30
C SER A 349 -13.64 28.42 7.35
N VAL A 350 -13.01 27.48 8.07
CA VAL A 350 -13.66 26.62 9.06
C VAL A 350 -12.71 26.26 10.20
N GLU A 351 -13.24 26.12 11.41
CA GLU A 351 -12.47 25.56 12.54
C GLU A 351 -12.21 24.07 12.34
N LEU A 352 -10.97 23.64 12.57
CA LEU A 352 -10.51 22.27 12.37
C LEU A 352 -10.09 21.61 13.69
N ASN A 353 -10.26 20.30 13.77
CA ASN A 353 -9.76 19.50 14.88
C ASN A 353 -8.22 19.51 14.88
N THR A 354 -7.61 19.76 16.04
CA THR A 354 -6.15 19.86 16.22
C THR A 354 -5.51 18.57 16.72
N ARG A 355 -6.31 17.58 17.08
CA ARG A 355 -5.83 16.29 17.60
C ARG A 355 -5.68 15.28 16.46
N PRO A 356 -4.60 14.48 16.47
CA PRO A 356 -4.51 13.31 15.59
C PRO A 356 -5.73 12.40 15.72
N GLY A 357 -6.19 11.85 14.59
CA GLY A 357 -7.28 10.88 14.54
C GLY A 357 -6.79 9.44 14.74
N LEU A 358 -7.75 8.51 14.72
CA LEU A 358 -7.50 7.07 14.74
C LEU A 358 -7.05 6.58 13.36
N THR A 359 -6.12 5.64 13.33
CA THR A 359 -5.78 4.87 12.12
C THR A 359 -6.91 3.89 11.76
N SER A 360 -6.99 3.43 10.52
CA SER A 360 -8.03 2.46 10.11
C SER A 360 -7.99 1.19 10.97
N THR A 361 -6.80 0.71 11.33
CA THR A 361 -6.62 -0.46 12.21
C THR A 361 -7.05 -0.21 13.66
N GLU A 362 -7.17 1.04 14.09
CA GLU A 362 -7.67 1.42 15.42
C GLU A 362 -9.19 1.71 15.43
N VAL A 363 -9.75 2.07 14.27
CA VAL A 363 -11.19 2.35 14.12
C VAL A 363 -12.03 1.12 14.41
N PHE A 364 -11.65 -0.09 13.96
CA PHE A 364 -12.43 -1.30 14.20
C PHE A 364 -12.53 -1.71 15.69
N PRO A 365 -11.42 -1.78 16.45
CA PRO A 365 -11.52 -1.97 17.90
C PRO A 365 -12.31 -0.86 18.60
N ALA A 366 -12.21 0.39 18.13
CA ALA A 366 -12.95 1.52 18.68
C ALA A 366 -14.47 1.40 18.40
N ALA A 367 -14.87 0.87 17.25
CA ALA A 367 -16.27 0.56 16.94
C ALA A 367 -16.84 -0.51 17.89
N ILE A 368 -16.09 -1.59 18.10
CA ILE A 368 -16.52 -2.65 19.05
C ILE A 368 -16.66 -2.11 20.48
N LYS A 369 -15.78 -1.18 20.89
CA LYS A 369 -15.86 -0.51 22.20
C LYS A 369 -16.94 0.57 22.27
N GLY A 370 -17.56 0.92 21.13
CA GLY A 370 -18.64 1.90 21.03
C GLY A 370 -18.18 3.37 21.01
N SER A 371 -16.90 3.67 20.80
CA SER A 371 -16.40 5.04 20.65
C SER A 371 -16.47 5.53 19.19
N ILE A 372 -16.43 4.65 18.20
CA ILE A 372 -16.80 4.93 16.81
C ILE A 372 -18.21 4.38 16.58
N LYS A 373 -19.09 5.22 16.01
CA LYS A 373 -20.50 4.96 15.77
C LYS A 373 -20.89 5.07 14.31
N GLY A 374 -20.22 5.96 13.56
CA GLY A 374 -20.44 6.15 12.15
C GLY A 374 -19.17 5.91 11.34
N LEU A 375 -19.30 5.24 10.19
CA LEU A 375 -18.16 4.99 9.29
C LEU A 375 -18.57 5.26 7.84
N TYR A 376 -17.74 6.00 7.12
CA TYR A 376 -17.86 6.22 5.69
C TYR A 376 -16.69 5.53 4.97
N ILE A 377 -16.96 4.51 4.18
CA ILE A 377 -15.95 3.78 3.41
C ILE A 377 -16.06 4.15 1.94
N PHE A 378 -15.00 4.68 1.37
CA PHE A 378 -14.88 5.02 -0.04
C PHE A 378 -13.94 4.05 -0.75
N GLY A 379 -14.48 3.16 -1.56
CA GLY A 379 -13.75 2.26 -2.45
C GLY A 379 -12.79 1.28 -1.77
N GLU A 380 -13.11 0.84 -0.57
CA GLU A 380 -12.34 -0.12 0.23
C GLU A 380 -13.23 -1.30 0.65
N ASP A 381 -12.64 -2.48 0.84
CA ASP A 381 -13.34 -3.71 1.23
C ASP A 381 -12.67 -4.39 2.43
N PRO A 382 -12.78 -3.82 3.64
CA PRO A 382 -12.13 -4.32 4.86
C PRO A 382 -12.47 -5.76 5.22
N ILE A 383 -13.63 -6.27 4.89
CA ILE A 383 -14.01 -7.68 5.10
C ILE A 383 -13.04 -8.63 4.38
N VAL A 384 -12.50 -8.21 3.23
CA VAL A 384 -11.56 -9.03 2.46
C VAL A 384 -10.11 -8.64 2.75
N THR A 385 -9.82 -7.36 3.00
CA THR A 385 -8.45 -6.85 3.09
C THR A 385 -7.83 -6.90 4.47
N ASP A 386 -8.64 -6.73 5.54
CA ASP A 386 -8.11 -6.59 6.89
C ASP A 386 -7.97 -7.96 7.58
N PRO A 387 -6.98 -8.12 8.47
CA PRO A 387 -6.74 -9.39 9.14
C PRO A 387 -7.83 -9.69 10.16
N ASP A 388 -7.99 -10.96 10.52
CA ASP A 388 -9.03 -11.42 11.43
C ASP A 388 -10.43 -10.94 10.98
N THR A 389 -10.87 -11.42 9.81
CA THR A 389 -12.17 -11.06 9.21
C THR A 389 -13.33 -11.12 10.22
N GLY A 390 -13.31 -12.07 11.17
CA GLY A 390 -14.34 -12.17 12.22
C GLY A 390 -14.39 -10.97 13.15
N HIS A 391 -13.23 -10.37 13.44
CA HIS A 391 -13.14 -9.12 14.19
C HIS A 391 -13.72 -7.94 13.39
N ILE A 392 -13.43 -7.87 12.09
CA ILE A 392 -13.96 -6.82 11.20
C ILE A 392 -15.49 -6.93 11.08
N GLU A 393 -16.02 -8.14 10.85
CA GLU A 393 -17.47 -8.37 10.81
C GLU A 393 -18.16 -7.90 12.10
N LYS A 394 -17.55 -8.20 13.26
CA LYS A 394 -18.06 -7.75 14.55
C LYS A 394 -18.02 -6.22 14.69
N ALA A 395 -16.95 -5.60 14.22
CA ALA A 395 -16.80 -4.14 14.27
C ALA A 395 -17.86 -3.44 13.40
N LEU A 396 -18.07 -3.88 12.17
CA LEU A 396 -19.09 -3.30 11.28
C LEU A 396 -20.51 -3.45 11.86
N LYS A 397 -20.84 -4.59 12.47
CA LYS A 397 -22.12 -4.82 13.16
C LYS A 397 -22.32 -3.98 14.42
N SER A 398 -21.24 -3.42 14.99
CA SER A 398 -21.29 -2.59 16.21
C SER A 398 -21.48 -1.10 15.91
N LEU A 399 -21.43 -0.71 14.62
CA LEU A 399 -21.69 0.65 14.20
C LEU A 399 -23.18 0.99 14.28
N ASP A 400 -23.49 2.23 14.59
CA ASP A 400 -24.86 2.75 14.53
C ASP A 400 -25.23 3.11 13.07
N PHE A 401 -24.21 3.43 12.21
CA PHE A 401 -24.42 3.78 10.81
C PHE A 401 -23.18 3.53 9.94
N LEU A 402 -23.37 2.87 8.79
CA LEU A 402 -22.32 2.56 7.82
C LEU A 402 -22.72 3.02 6.41
N VAL A 403 -21.88 3.85 5.80
CA VAL A 403 -21.97 4.22 4.37
C VAL A 403 -20.82 3.59 3.60
N VAL A 404 -21.13 2.95 2.46
CA VAL A 404 -20.13 2.43 1.52
C VAL A 404 -20.37 3.04 0.15
N GLN A 405 -19.38 3.73 -0.39
CA GLN A 405 -19.37 4.25 -1.76
C GLN A 405 -18.48 3.35 -2.61
N GLU A 406 -19.04 2.69 -3.60
CA GLU A 406 -18.36 1.63 -4.36
C GLU A 406 -18.86 1.51 -5.80
N LEU A 407 -18.10 0.73 -6.61
CA LEU A 407 -18.49 0.37 -7.98
C LEU A 407 -19.39 -0.86 -8.03
N PHE A 408 -19.30 -1.74 -7.05
CA PHE A 408 -19.95 -3.05 -7.00
C PHE A 408 -20.43 -3.35 -5.58
N MET A 409 -21.37 -4.29 -5.46
CA MET A 409 -21.67 -4.89 -4.17
C MET A 409 -20.48 -5.75 -3.73
N THR A 410 -19.67 -5.19 -2.84
CA THR A 410 -18.53 -5.88 -2.19
C THR A 410 -18.99 -6.58 -0.93
N GLU A 411 -18.11 -7.40 -0.34
CA GLU A 411 -18.40 -8.07 0.93
C GLU A 411 -18.70 -7.05 2.04
N THR A 412 -17.99 -5.94 2.06
CA THR A 412 -18.21 -4.84 3.02
C THR A 412 -19.50 -4.08 2.72
N ALA A 413 -19.83 -3.82 1.44
CA ALA A 413 -21.04 -3.11 1.05
C ALA A 413 -22.32 -3.85 1.49
N ALA A 414 -22.26 -5.18 1.62
CA ALA A 414 -23.38 -5.99 2.12
C ALA A 414 -23.77 -5.64 3.58
N TYR A 415 -22.89 -5.04 4.37
CA TYR A 415 -23.16 -4.59 5.75
C TYR A 415 -23.68 -3.15 5.83
N ALA A 416 -23.57 -2.36 4.75
CA ALA A 416 -23.87 -0.93 4.76
C ALA A 416 -25.36 -0.62 4.98
N ASP A 417 -25.64 0.53 5.62
CA ASP A 417 -26.99 1.13 5.70
C ASP A 417 -27.29 1.94 4.44
N VAL A 418 -26.27 2.58 3.86
CA VAL A 418 -26.36 3.28 2.57
C VAL A 418 -25.22 2.83 1.67
N VAL A 419 -25.55 2.50 0.41
CA VAL A 419 -24.56 2.22 -0.64
C VAL A 419 -24.71 3.26 -1.74
N LEU A 420 -23.61 3.96 -2.05
CA LEU A 420 -23.57 5.01 -3.07
C LEU A 420 -22.79 4.52 -4.30
N PRO A 421 -23.36 4.63 -5.52
CA PRO A 421 -22.69 4.25 -6.75
C PRO A 421 -21.71 5.33 -7.19
N GLY A 422 -20.42 5.10 -6.98
CA GLY A 422 -19.33 5.92 -7.50
C GLY A 422 -18.94 5.56 -8.94
N VAL A 423 -17.96 6.27 -9.49
CA VAL A 423 -17.49 6.08 -10.87
C VAL A 423 -16.03 5.60 -10.92
N SER A 424 -15.69 4.85 -11.97
CA SER A 424 -14.34 4.36 -12.20
C SER A 424 -13.43 5.46 -12.75
N TYR A 425 -12.13 5.20 -12.78
CA TYR A 425 -11.13 6.11 -13.35
C TYR A 425 -11.39 6.45 -14.82
N ALA A 426 -12.08 5.56 -15.57
CA ALA A 426 -12.39 5.78 -16.98
C ALA A 426 -13.63 6.68 -17.22
N GLU A 427 -14.37 7.00 -16.16
CA GLU A 427 -15.63 7.74 -16.18
C GLU A 427 -15.46 9.17 -15.62
N LYS A 428 -14.23 9.57 -15.23
CA LYS A 428 -13.92 10.88 -14.61
C LYS A 428 -12.57 11.44 -15.03
N GLU A 429 -12.32 12.67 -14.65
CA GLU A 429 -11.05 13.39 -14.77
C GLU A 429 -10.27 13.37 -13.44
N GLY A 430 -8.95 13.54 -13.51
CA GLY A 430 -8.11 13.71 -12.33
C GLY A 430 -6.64 13.38 -12.59
N THR A 431 -5.92 13.08 -11.52
CA THR A 431 -4.50 12.68 -11.55
C THR A 431 -4.23 11.53 -10.62
N PHE A 432 -3.24 10.70 -10.96
CA PHE A 432 -2.62 9.75 -10.06
C PHE A 432 -1.19 10.16 -9.73
N THR A 433 -0.74 9.86 -8.52
CA THR A 433 0.68 9.89 -8.14
C THR A 433 1.16 8.46 -8.01
N ASN A 434 2.00 8.00 -8.93
CA ASN A 434 2.49 6.64 -8.94
C ASN A 434 3.57 6.37 -7.87
N THR A 435 4.08 5.13 -7.81
CA THR A 435 5.07 4.70 -6.80
C THR A 435 6.35 5.54 -6.81
N GLU A 436 6.77 6.06 -7.97
CA GLU A 436 7.96 6.91 -8.13
C GLU A 436 7.67 8.41 -7.98
N ARG A 437 6.54 8.78 -7.36
CA ARG A 437 6.12 10.18 -7.12
C ARG A 437 5.78 10.97 -8.39
N ARG A 438 5.56 10.29 -9.50
CA ARG A 438 5.22 10.91 -10.79
C ARG A 438 3.73 11.11 -10.89
N LEU A 439 3.32 12.32 -11.27
CA LEU A 439 1.93 12.63 -11.53
C LEU A 439 1.55 12.23 -12.96
N GLN A 440 0.38 11.63 -13.08
CA GLN A 440 -0.15 11.10 -14.34
C GLN A 440 -1.60 11.52 -14.50
N ARG A 441 -1.94 12.08 -15.68
CA ARG A 441 -3.32 12.49 -15.98
C ARG A 441 -4.24 11.30 -16.13
N VAL A 442 -5.42 11.42 -15.54
CA VAL A 442 -6.59 10.56 -15.76
C VAL A 442 -7.59 11.36 -16.59
N ARG A 443 -8.04 10.79 -17.71
CA ARG A 443 -8.98 11.42 -18.61
C ARG A 443 -10.23 10.59 -18.77
N LYS A 444 -11.39 11.22 -18.71
CA LYS A 444 -12.67 10.56 -18.94
C LYS A 444 -12.69 9.94 -20.34
N ALA A 445 -13.00 8.67 -20.41
CA ALA A 445 -13.07 7.90 -21.65
C ALA A 445 -14.50 7.51 -22.02
N VAL A 446 -15.36 7.29 -21.01
CA VAL A 446 -16.77 6.87 -21.18
C VAL A 446 -17.66 7.58 -20.17
N GLU A 447 -18.98 7.59 -20.44
CA GLU A 447 -19.97 8.13 -19.51
C GLU A 447 -20.19 7.15 -18.33
N PRO A 448 -20.58 7.69 -17.14
CA PRO A 448 -20.92 6.90 -15.97
C PRO A 448 -22.03 5.85 -16.21
N ALA A 449 -21.97 4.75 -15.47
CA ALA A 449 -22.96 3.70 -15.52
C ALA A 449 -24.27 4.11 -14.81
N GLY A 450 -25.40 4.13 -15.53
CA GLY A 450 -26.72 4.42 -14.95
C GLY A 450 -26.79 5.80 -14.31
N LEU A 451 -27.12 5.87 -13.02
CA LEU A 451 -27.18 7.11 -12.22
C LEU A 451 -25.94 7.29 -11.31
N ALA A 452 -24.86 6.52 -11.51
CA ALA A 452 -23.62 6.73 -10.77
C ALA A 452 -23.10 8.17 -10.97
N ARG A 453 -22.54 8.77 -9.91
CA ARG A 453 -22.07 10.15 -9.92
C ARG A 453 -20.56 10.23 -9.71
N ASP A 454 -19.96 11.28 -10.23
CA ASP A 454 -18.58 11.65 -9.92
C ASP A 454 -18.38 11.77 -8.41
N ASP A 455 -17.29 11.20 -7.90
CA ASP A 455 -17.05 11.11 -6.45
C ASP A 455 -16.85 12.49 -5.82
N ILE A 456 -16.19 13.43 -6.52
CA ILE A 456 -16.05 14.83 -6.06
C ILE A 456 -17.45 15.47 -5.89
N GLN A 457 -18.36 15.26 -6.83
CA GLN A 457 -19.73 15.77 -6.73
C GLN A 457 -20.46 15.15 -5.53
N ILE A 458 -20.35 13.84 -5.30
CA ILE A 458 -20.95 13.18 -4.13
C ILE A 458 -20.44 13.81 -2.83
N PHE A 459 -19.13 14.00 -2.70
CA PHE A 459 -18.54 14.60 -1.50
C PHE A 459 -18.98 16.06 -1.30
N CYS A 460 -19.07 16.85 -2.38
CA CYS A 460 -19.59 18.22 -2.30
C CYS A 460 -21.05 18.26 -1.87
N ASP A 461 -21.89 17.36 -2.41
CA ASP A 461 -23.31 17.24 -2.03
C ASP A 461 -23.47 16.85 -0.55
N VAL A 462 -22.60 15.95 -0.03
CA VAL A 462 -22.54 15.60 1.40
C VAL A 462 -22.12 16.78 2.24
N MET A 463 -21.04 17.48 1.86
CA MET A 463 -20.54 18.66 2.58
C MET A 463 -21.61 19.74 2.70
N GLY A 464 -22.36 20.01 1.62
CA GLY A 464 -23.46 20.97 1.62
C GLY A 464 -24.54 20.59 2.64
N ARG A 465 -24.95 19.32 2.67
CA ARG A 465 -25.95 18.82 3.63
C ARG A 465 -25.45 18.81 5.08
N MET A 466 -24.15 18.66 5.28
CA MET A 466 -23.51 18.74 6.61
C MET A 466 -23.25 20.19 7.06
N GLY A 467 -23.66 21.20 6.28
CA GLY A 467 -23.53 22.61 6.63
C GLY A 467 -22.20 23.28 6.24
N TYR A 468 -21.42 22.62 5.38
CA TYR A 468 -20.21 23.18 4.78
C TYR A 468 -20.31 23.15 3.24
N PRO A 469 -21.02 24.11 2.61
CA PRO A 469 -21.19 24.11 1.15
C PRO A 469 -19.86 24.25 0.44
N CYS A 470 -19.58 23.34 -0.49
CA CYS A 470 -18.40 23.29 -1.31
C CYS A 470 -18.79 22.90 -2.74
N HIS A 471 -18.14 23.51 -3.72
CA HIS A 471 -18.39 23.22 -5.13
C HIS A 471 -17.09 23.36 -5.92
N TYR A 472 -16.90 22.46 -6.88
CA TYR A 472 -15.84 22.54 -7.87
C TYR A 472 -16.42 22.32 -9.27
N ASP A 473 -16.05 23.17 -10.21
CA ASP A 473 -16.48 23.05 -11.61
C ASP A 473 -15.74 21.94 -12.35
N SER A 474 -14.56 21.56 -11.87
CA SER A 474 -13.70 20.53 -12.49
C SER A 474 -12.66 19.98 -11.53
N ALA A 475 -12.10 18.81 -11.86
CA ALA A 475 -10.95 18.24 -11.16
C ALA A 475 -9.70 19.15 -11.24
N ALA A 476 -9.56 19.95 -12.31
CA ALA A 476 -8.49 20.93 -12.44
C ALA A 476 -8.55 22.01 -11.34
N GLN A 477 -9.75 22.49 -11.00
CA GLN A 477 -9.95 23.45 -9.91
C GLN A 477 -9.58 22.85 -8.55
N VAL A 478 -9.85 21.56 -8.34
CA VAL A 478 -9.40 20.84 -7.13
C VAL A 478 -7.86 20.77 -7.10
N MET A 479 -7.21 20.48 -8.23
CA MET A 479 -5.74 20.47 -8.31
C MET A 479 -5.14 21.85 -8.03
N ASP A 480 -5.79 22.93 -8.45
CA ASP A 480 -5.33 24.30 -8.15
C ASP A 480 -5.40 24.58 -6.63
N GLU A 481 -6.44 24.12 -5.95
CA GLU A 481 -6.51 24.19 -4.47
C GLU A 481 -5.43 23.32 -3.81
N ILE A 482 -5.22 22.07 -4.29
CA ILE A 482 -4.15 21.20 -3.82
C ILE A 482 -2.79 21.91 -3.93
N ALA A 483 -2.49 22.51 -5.08
CA ALA A 483 -1.24 23.24 -5.31
C ALA A 483 -1.09 24.45 -4.35
N CYS A 484 -2.17 25.14 -4.04
CA CYS A 484 -2.17 26.27 -3.12
C CYS A 484 -1.83 25.86 -1.67
N VAL A 485 -2.40 24.76 -1.18
CA VAL A 485 -2.24 24.34 0.23
C VAL A 485 -1.14 23.30 0.46
N THR A 486 -0.53 22.75 -0.62
CA THR A 486 0.45 21.66 -0.54
C THR A 486 1.78 22.09 -1.15
N PRO A 487 2.77 22.53 -0.35
CA PRO A 487 4.03 23.10 -0.87
C PRO A 487 4.77 22.20 -1.85
N SER A 488 4.74 20.87 -1.64
CA SER A 488 5.37 19.91 -2.56
C SER A 488 4.68 19.78 -3.91
N TYR A 489 3.44 20.29 -4.05
CA TYR A 489 2.63 20.29 -5.27
C TYR A 489 2.44 21.68 -5.88
N GLY A 490 3.03 22.74 -5.31
CA GLY A 490 2.78 24.12 -5.68
C GLY A 490 2.98 24.50 -7.15
N GLY A 491 3.78 23.73 -7.87
CA GLY A 491 4.00 23.89 -9.31
C GLY A 491 3.22 22.93 -10.20
N ILE A 492 2.36 22.07 -9.65
CA ILE A 492 1.64 21.03 -10.39
C ILE A 492 0.28 21.57 -10.82
N SER A 493 -0.09 21.35 -12.08
CA SER A 493 -1.41 21.67 -12.61
C SER A 493 -1.79 20.71 -13.75
N HIS A 494 -3.09 20.56 -14.02
CA HIS A 494 -3.56 19.79 -15.17
C HIS A 494 -2.99 20.34 -16.49
N ALA A 495 -2.91 21.66 -16.63
CA ALA A 495 -2.39 22.29 -17.85
C ALA A 495 -0.93 21.89 -18.16
N ARG A 496 -0.05 21.84 -17.16
CA ARG A 496 1.33 21.38 -17.34
C ARG A 496 1.41 19.90 -17.74
N LEU A 497 0.61 19.06 -17.07
CA LEU A 497 0.55 17.62 -17.38
C LEU A 497 -0.05 17.37 -18.79
N ASP A 498 -1.05 18.17 -19.20
CA ASP A 498 -1.66 18.08 -20.54
C ASP A 498 -0.72 18.60 -21.64
N ALA A 499 0.18 19.53 -21.31
CA ALA A 499 1.28 19.94 -22.19
C ALA A 499 2.39 18.88 -22.33
N GLY A 500 2.26 17.74 -21.64
CA GLY A 500 3.22 16.60 -21.73
C GLY A 500 4.37 16.68 -20.72
N GLU A 501 4.34 17.60 -19.75
CA GLU A 501 5.37 17.66 -18.73
C GLU A 501 5.31 16.44 -17.78
N SER A 502 6.48 15.87 -17.50
CA SER A 502 6.62 14.68 -16.65
C SER A 502 7.09 15.06 -15.25
N LEU A 503 6.14 15.41 -14.39
CA LEU A 503 6.42 15.99 -13.07
C LEU A 503 6.49 14.93 -11.97
N GLN A 504 7.55 14.97 -11.18
CA GLN A 504 7.70 14.23 -9.92
C GLN A 504 7.81 15.23 -8.76
N TRP A 505 6.99 15.04 -7.73
CA TRP A 505 7.12 15.91 -6.56
C TRP A 505 8.38 15.59 -5.71
N PRO A 506 8.93 16.57 -4.96
CA PRO A 506 8.55 17.96 -4.82
C PRO A 506 8.66 18.79 -6.10
N CYS A 507 7.60 19.55 -6.39
CA CYS A 507 7.53 20.52 -7.48
C CYS A 507 6.92 21.83 -6.91
N PRO A 508 7.73 22.66 -6.20
CA PRO A 508 7.21 23.73 -5.35
C PRO A 508 6.74 24.99 -6.09
N SER A 509 7.09 25.17 -7.36
CA SER A 509 6.74 26.34 -8.15
C SER A 509 6.43 25.98 -9.60
N LYS A 510 5.74 26.88 -10.30
CA LYS A 510 5.30 26.69 -11.71
C LYS A 510 6.46 26.45 -12.68
N ASP A 511 7.62 27.01 -12.41
CA ASP A 511 8.83 26.86 -13.25
C ASP A 511 9.73 25.69 -12.82
N HIS A 512 9.38 24.98 -11.74
CA HIS A 512 10.20 23.89 -11.23
C HIS A 512 9.97 22.60 -12.07
N PRO A 513 11.05 21.94 -12.55
CA PRO A 513 10.94 20.77 -13.43
C PRO A 513 10.52 19.47 -12.73
N GLY A 514 10.22 19.53 -11.43
CA GLY A 514 10.06 18.35 -10.57
C GLY A 514 11.39 17.85 -10.00
N THR A 515 11.30 16.85 -9.11
CA THR A 515 12.45 16.29 -8.39
C THR A 515 12.54 14.77 -8.61
N PRO A 516 13.19 14.29 -9.67
CA PRO A 516 13.28 12.86 -9.94
C PRO A 516 14.01 12.07 -8.84
N ILE A 517 15.10 12.62 -8.28
CA ILE A 517 15.91 11.98 -7.24
C ILE A 517 15.79 12.79 -5.95
N LEU A 518 15.28 12.15 -4.89
CA LEU A 518 15.22 12.76 -3.56
C LEU A 518 16.59 12.77 -2.89
N HIS A 519 16.78 13.72 -1.96
CA HIS A 519 17.95 13.79 -1.09
C HIS A 519 19.29 14.04 -1.79
N ALA A 520 19.31 14.59 -3.00
CA ALA A 520 20.53 14.84 -3.75
C ALA A 520 21.52 15.78 -3.02
N GLY A 521 21.03 16.87 -2.41
CA GLY A 521 21.87 17.80 -1.65
C GLY A 521 21.87 17.52 -0.15
N ARG A 522 20.67 17.39 0.42
CA ARG A 522 20.46 17.13 1.85
C ARG A 522 19.19 16.29 2.04
N PHE A 523 19.08 15.68 3.21
CA PHE A 523 17.84 15.01 3.59
C PHE A 523 16.74 16.02 3.94
N SER A 524 15.48 15.65 3.75
CA SER A 524 14.35 16.54 4.08
C SER A 524 14.32 16.92 5.57
N ARG A 525 14.82 16.05 6.45
CA ARG A 525 14.98 16.32 7.89
C ARG A 525 16.29 17.05 8.26
N GLY A 526 17.14 17.36 7.29
CA GLY A 526 18.46 17.94 7.50
C GLY A 526 19.57 16.90 7.35
N LEU A 527 19.91 16.18 8.42
CA LEU A 527 20.78 15.00 8.41
C LEU A 527 19.97 13.72 8.34
N GLY A 528 20.50 12.67 7.73
CA GLY A 528 19.92 11.32 7.80
C GLY A 528 20.13 10.75 9.21
N TYR A 529 19.15 10.02 9.74
CA TYR A 529 19.25 9.46 11.08
C TYR A 529 19.41 7.94 11.04
N PHE A 530 20.47 7.43 11.63
CA PHE A 530 20.64 6.00 11.86
C PHE A 530 19.76 5.55 13.01
N TYR A 531 18.67 4.86 12.68
CA TYR A 531 17.76 4.34 13.69
C TYR A 531 18.30 3.02 14.27
N PRO A 532 18.41 2.90 15.60
CA PRO A 532 18.99 1.72 16.26
C PRO A 532 17.99 0.56 16.32
N ALA A 533 17.68 -0.05 15.16
CA ALA A 533 16.72 -1.15 15.07
C ALA A 533 17.31 -2.46 15.61
N VAL A 534 16.58 -3.10 16.51
CA VAL A 534 16.94 -4.39 17.11
C VAL A 534 15.94 -5.45 16.63
N TYR A 535 16.46 -6.61 16.22
CA TYR A 535 15.62 -7.74 15.81
C TYR A 535 14.71 -8.21 16.95
N LYS A 536 13.46 -8.41 16.62
CA LYS A 536 12.44 -9.04 17.47
C LYS A 536 11.74 -10.11 16.65
N GLU A 537 11.38 -11.20 17.28
CA GLU A 537 10.59 -12.25 16.64
C GLU A 537 9.18 -11.73 16.28
N SER A 538 8.55 -12.35 15.29
CA SER A 538 7.14 -12.14 14.96
C SER A 538 6.25 -12.37 16.18
N ARG A 539 5.15 -11.64 16.27
CA ARG A 539 4.20 -11.74 17.40
C ARG A 539 3.49 -13.09 17.48
N GLU A 540 3.46 -13.81 16.38
CA GLU A 540 2.92 -15.16 16.30
C GLU A 540 3.94 -16.12 15.63
N LEU A 541 4.32 -17.15 16.37
CA LEU A 541 5.22 -18.21 15.88
C LEU A 541 4.48 -19.55 15.86
N PRO A 542 4.91 -20.50 15.00
CA PRO A 542 4.42 -21.87 15.02
C PRO A 542 4.58 -22.54 16.38
N ASP A 543 3.64 -23.42 16.71
CA ASP A 543 3.66 -24.30 17.89
C ASP A 543 3.14 -25.70 17.53
N GLU A 544 2.95 -26.57 18.53
CA GLU A 544 2.46 -27.95 18.33
C GLU A 544 1.04 -27.98 17.74
N GLU A 545 0.19 -27.00 18.03
CA GLU A 545 -1.17 -26.93 17.51
C GLU A 545 -1.22 -26.36 16.08
N TYR A 546 -0.39 -25.36 15.78
CA TYR A 546 -0.30 -24.67 14.48
C TYR A 546 1.16 -24.66 13.98
N PRO A 547 1.66 -25.81 13.45
CA PRO A 547 3.11 -26.03 13.26
C PRO A 547 3.72 -25.38 12.00
N ILE A 548 2.92 -24.72 11.15
CA ILE A 548 3.37 -24.18 9.87
C ILE A 548 3.28 -22.64 9.90
N LEU A 549 4.34 -21.98 9.46
CA LEU A 549 4.38 -20.53 9.31
C LEU A 549 3.82 -20.12 7.95
N LEU A 550 2.67 -19.45 7.94
CA LEU A 550 2.05 -18.91 6.73
C LEU A 550 2.58 -17.51 6.43
N THR A 551 3.02 -17.29 5.21
CA THR A 551 3.19 -15.95 4.62
C THR A 551 2.17 -15.72 3.51
N THR A 552 1.82 -14.45 3.25
CA THR A 552 0.82 -14.10 2.25
C THR A 552 1.41 -13.24 1.13
N GLY A 553 0.72 -13.14 0.00
CA GLY A 553 1.19 -12.29 -1.10
C GLY A 553 0.21 -12.16 -2.25
N ARG A 554 0.70 -11.58 -3.34
CA ARG A 554 -0.04 -11.35 -4.58
C ARG A 554 0.25 -12.42 -5.62
N MET A 555 -0.62 -12.45 -6.63
CA MET A 555 -0.42 -13.21 -7.86
C MET A 555 -0.50 -12.32 -9.09
N LEU A 556 -0.04 -12.84 -10.23
CA LEU A 556 0.04 -12.09 -11.48
C LEU A 556 -1.33 -11.67 -12.03
N TYR A 557 -2.36 -12.51 -11.91
CA TYR A 557 -3.62 -12.37 -12.67
C TYR A 557 -4.67 -11.50 -11.97
N HIS A 558 -4.58 -11.34 -10.66
CA HIS A 558 -5.57 -10.56 -9.90
C HIS A 558 -5.00 -9.31 -9.25
N TYR A 559 -5.88 -8.32 -9.05
CA TYR A 559 -5.56 -7.04 -8.44
C TYR A 559 -6.35 -6.87 -7.14
N ASN A 560 -5.65 -6.66 -6.03
CA ASN A 560 -6.19 -6.50 -4.67
C ASN A 560 -7.27 -7.55 -4.33
N THR A 561 -8.49 -7.14 -3.95
CA THR A 561 -9.62 -8.02 -3.61
C THR A 561 -10.25 -8.75 -4.79
N ARG A 562 -9.65 -8.66 -5.98
CA ARG A 562 -10.21 -9.25 -7.21
C ARG A 562 -11.55 -8.61 -7.66
N ALA A 563 -12.09 -7.62 -6.95
CA ALA A 563 -13.37 -6.99 -7.29
C ALA A 563 -13.46 -6.54 -8.76
N MET A 564 -12.38 -5.99 -9.34
CA MET A 564 -12.31 -5.64 -10.76
C MET A 564 -11.92 -6.82 -11.66
N THR A 565 -10.88 -7.56 -11.31
CA THR A 565 -10.27 -8.57 -12.21
C THR A 565 -11.05 -9.87 -12.29
N LYS A 566 -11.96 -10.21 -11.35
CA LYS A 566 -12.89 -11.34 -11.50
C LYS A 566 -13.88 -11.15 -12.66
N ARG A 567 -14.10 -9.91 -13.09
CA ARG A 567 -14.96 -9.53 -14.21
C ARG A 567 -14.26 -9.57 -15.57
N THR A 568 -13.00 -10.01 -15.58
CA THR A 568 -12.24 -10.32 -16.78
C THR A 568 -12.19 -11.83 -16.93
N GLU A 569 -13.06 -12.39 -17.77
CA GLU A 569 -13.30 -13.83 -17.93
C GLU A 569 -12.00 -14.63 -18.05
N GLY A 570 -11.13 -14.32 -19.01
CA GLY A 570 -9.87 -15.04 -19.20
C GLY A 570 -8.89 -14.97 -18.02
N LEU A 571 -8.82 -13.86 -17.27
CA LEU A 571 -8.02 -13.78 -16.05
C LEU A 571 -8.62 -14.64 -14.92
N ASN A 572 -9.94 -14.65 -14.85
CA ASN A 572 -10.68 -15.43 -13.86
C ASN A 572 -10.61 -16.94 -14.15
N GLU A 573 -10.63 -17.37 -15.41
CA GLU A 573 -10.46 -18.77 -15.80
C GLU A 573 -9.07 -19.30 -15.46
N ILE A 574 -8.00 -18.50 -15.66
CA ILE A 574 -6.62 -18.90 -15.33
C ILE A 574 -6.46 -19.13 -13.83
N CYS A 575 -7.12 -18.33 -13.00
CA CYS A 575 -7.06 -18.48 -11.55
C CYS A 575 -8.39 -18.07 -10.90
N SER A 576 -9.30 -19.02 -10.76
CA SER A 576 -10.65 -18.80 -10.25
C SER A 576 -10.76 -18.91 -8.73
N GLU A 577 -9.82 -19.59 -8.07
CA GLU A 577 -9.88 -19.93 -6.64
C GLU A 577 -8.57 -19.71 -5.90
N SER A 578 -8.67 -19.58 -4.57
CA SER A 578 -7.53 -19.51 -3.66
C SER A 578 -6.73 -20.82 -3.66
N TYR A 579 -5.42 -20.71 -3.49
CA TYR A 579 -4.54 -21.85 -3.33
C TYR A 579 -3.53 -21.61 -2.19
N ILE A 580 -3.00 -22.71 -1.65
CA ILE A 580 -1.90 -22.71 -0.69
C ILE A 580 -0.70 -23.45 -1.28
N GLU A 581 0.47 -22.79 -1.31
CA GLU A 581 1.74 -23.47 -1.63
C GLU A 581 2.27 -24.15 -0.38
N VAL A 582 2.59 -25.44 -0.52
CA VAL A 582 3.08 -26.32 0.55
C VAL A 582 4.35 -27.01 0.08
N ASN A 583 5.36 -27.10 0.96
CA ASN A 583 6.59 -27.82 0.66
C ASN A 583 6.33 -29.32 0.46
N GLU A 584 7.12 -29.97 -0.40
CA GLU A 584 6.97 -31.39 -0.74
C GLU A 584 7.16 -32.31 0.48
N GLU A 585 8.05 -31.96 1.41
CA GLU A 585 8.28 -32.72 2.64
C GLU A 585 7.06 -32.65 3.57
N ASP A 586 6.51 -31.46 3.76
CA ASP A 586 5.32 -31.24 4.58
C ASP A 586 4.09 -31.90 3.95
N ALA A 587 3.91 -31.75 2.65
CA ALA A 587 2.81 -32.39 1.91
C ALA A 587 2.83 -33.91 2.06
N LYS A 588 4.03 -34.53 1.95
CA LYS A 588 4.20 -35.95 2.15
C LYS A 588 3.87 -36.37 3.58
N ALA A 589 4.34 -35.61 4.59
CA ALA A 589 4.07 -35.90 5.99
C ALA A 589 2.57 -35.80 6.33
N LEU A 590 1.86 -34.86 5.67
CA LEU A 590 0.43 -34.61 5.86
C LEU A 590 -0.48 -35.46 4.94
N GLY A 591 0.09 -36.31 4.05
CA GLY A 591 -0.67 -37.10 3.08
C GLY A 591 -1.44 -36.25 2.04
N ILE A 592 -0.89 -35.09 1.67
CA ILE A 592 -1.49 -34.13 0.73
C ILE A 592 -0.81 -34.25 -0.62
N SER A 593 -1.60 -34.28 -1.70
CA SER A 593 -1.15 -34.26 -3.07
C SER A 593 -1.44 -32.92 -3.74
N HIS A 594 -0.72 -32.60 -4.82
CA HIS A 594 -1.01 -31.42 -5.63
C HIS A 594 -2.45 -31.47 -6.17
N GLY A 595 -3.21 -30.39 -5.97
CA GLY A 595 -4.61 -30.28 -6.36
C GLY A 595 -5.63 -30.73 -5.31
N ASP A 596 -5.20 -31.35 -4.20
CA ASP A 596 -6.10 -31.73 -3.11
C ASP A 596 -6.75 -30.50 -2.48
N LYS A 597 -8.03 -30.63 -2.08
CA LYS A 597 -8.66 -29.65 -1.19
C LYS A 597 -8.13 -29.86 0.23
N VAL A 598 -7.76 -28.76 0.86
CA VAL A 598 -7.23 -28.73 2.22
C VAL A 598 -7.98 -27.75 3.10
N LEU A 599 -8.15 -28.11 4.36
CA LEU A 599 -8.62 -27.22 5.40
C LEU A 599 -7.39 -26.55 6.03
N VAL A 600 -7.35 -25.21 5.97
CA VAL A 600 -6.32 -24.40 6.60
C VAL A 600 -6.94 -23.69 7.80
N SER A 601 -6.37 -23.85 8.97
CA SER A 601 -6.88 -23.25 10.22
C SER A 601 -5.82 -22.51 10.99
N SER A 602 -6.23 -21.49 11.73
CA SER A 602 -5.45 -20.75 12.71
C SER A 602 -6.25 -20.54 13.98
N ARG A 603 -5.72 -19.83 14.96
CA ARG A 603 -6.44 -19.44 16.18
C ARG A 603 -7.68 -18.59 15.94
N ARG A 604 -7.82 -17.98 14.76
CA ARG A 604 -8.90 -17.03 14.39
C ARG A 604 -10.02 -17.65 13.55
N GLY A 605 -9.72 -18.71 12.83
CA GLY A 605 -10.72 -19.33 11.97
C GLY A 605 -10.16 -20.42 11.07
N ARG A 606 -10.96 -20.78 10.08
CA ARG A 606 -10.61 -21.82 9.11
C ARG A 606 -11.16 -21.48 7.72
N ILE A 607 -10.46 -21.92 6.69
CA ILE A 607 -10.83 -21.78 5.28
C ILE A 607 -10.48 -23.04 4.51
N THR A 608 -11.16 -23.27 3.39
CA THR A 608 -10.79 -24.31 2.44
C THR A 608 -10.00 -23.71 1.29
N SER A 609 -8.94 -24.40 0.85
CA SER A 609 -8.08 -23.96 -0.25
C SER A 609 -7.61 -25.17 -1.06
N THR A 610 -6.97 -24.93 -2.21
CA THR A 610 -6.39 -25.97 -3.07
C THR A 610 -4.89 -26.04 -2.86
N ALA A 611 -4.34 -27.20 -2.54
CA ALA A 611 -2.92 -27.39 -2.31
C ALA A 611 -2.10 -27.35 -3.62
N ARG A 612 -1.05 -26.55 -3.63
CA ARG A 612 -0.01 -26.54 -4.67
C ARG A 612 1.31 -27.03 -4.05
N VAL A 613 1.61 -28.30 -4.26
CA VAL A 613 2.82 -28.94 -3.70
C VAL A 613 4.02 -28.63 -4.57
N GLY A 614 5.14 -28.24 -3.95
CA GLY A 614 6.39 -27.92 -4.65
C GLY A 614 7.50 -27.44 -3.71
N GLN A 615 8.54 -26.82 -4.28
CA GLN A 615 9.75 -26.38 -3.57
C GLN A 615 9.90 -24.85 -3.51
N LYS A 616 8.80 -24.10 -3.68
CA LYS A 616 8.86 -22.63 -3.66
C LYS A 616 9.02 -22.07 -2.26
N VAL A 617 8.42 -22.73 -1.28
CA VAL A 617 8.52 -22.41 0.16
C VAL A 617 9.42 -23.42 0.87
N SER A 618 10.02 -23.04 1.98
CA SER A 618 10.83 -23.94 2.82
C SER A 618 9.94 -24.94 3.57
N PRO A 619 10.48 -26.06 4.08
CA PRO A 619 9.76 -26.92 5.02
C PRO A 619 9.25 -26.13 6.23
N GLN A 620 8.06 -26.48 6.71
CA GLN A 620 7.31 -25.80 7.78
C GLN A 620 6.89 -24.35 7.44
N GLU A 621 6.95 -23.98 6.16
CA GLU A 621 6.44 -22.72 5.65
C GLU A 621 5.37 -22.96 4.59
N ALA A 622 4.42 -22.03 4.49
CA ALA A 622 3.37 -22.04 3.46
C ALA A 622 3.14 -20.64 2.92
N PHE A 623 2.57 -20.55 1.72
CA PHE A 623 2.20 -19.29 1.10
C PHE A 623 0.77 -19.33 0.58
N MET A 624 0.00 -18.25 0.81
CA MET A 624 -1.32 -18.06 0.23
C MET A 624 -1.47 -16.67 -0.38
N THR A 625 -2.39 -16.56 -1.35
CA THR A 625 -2.74 -15.28 -1.95
C THR A 625 -3.96 -14.66 -1.27
N PHE A 626 -4.00 -13.32 -1.18
CA PHE A 626 -5.07 -12.59 -0.48
C PHE A 626 -6.16 -11.98 -1.40
N HIS A 627 -6.33 -12.50 -2.62
CA HIS A 627 -7.23 -11.90 -3.61
C HIS A 627 -8.69 -12.39 -3.55
N PHE A 628 -8.97 -13.43 -2.80
CA PHE A 628 -10.22 -14.17 -2.89
C PHE A 628 -11.10 -13.95 -1.66
N ALA A 629 -12.33 -13.48 -1.86
CA ALA A 629 -13.35 -13.45 -0.81
C ALA A 629 -13.77 -14.87 -0.41
N ASP A 630 -13.98 -15.75 -1.41
CA ASP A 630 -14.15 -17.19 -1.19
C ASP A 630 -12.80 -17.83 -0.82
N GLY A 631 -12.68 -18.35 0.39
CA GLY A 631 -11.40 -18.84 0.93
C GLY A 631 -10.47 -17.69 1.34
N ASN A 632 -11.04 -16.61 1.88
CA ASN A 632 -10.31 -15.42 2.32
C ASN A 632 -9.24 -15.76 3.36
N VAL A 633 -7.96 -15.63 2.98
CA VAL A 633 -6.82 -15.89 3.87
C VAL A 633 -6.84 -14.97 5.10
N ASN A 634 -7.40 -13.78 4.99
CA ASN A 634 -7.46 -12.83 6.11
C ASN A 634 -8.43 -13.27 7.24
N ARG A 635 -9.25 -14.29 7.00
CA ARG A 635 -10.00 -14.97 8.07
C ARG A 635 -9.09 -15.72 9.06
N ILE A 636 -7.86 -16.04 8.65
CA ILE A 636 -6.89 -16.80 9.45
C ILE A 636 -5.61 -16.01 9.76
N THR A 637 -5.39 -14.81 9.18
CA THR A 637 -4.18 -14.02 9.42
C THR A 637 -4.17 -13.34 10.78
N ASN A 638 -2.96 -13.05 11.25
CA ASN A 638 -2.66 -12.42 12.52
C ASN A 638 -2.97 -10.91 12.49
N ALA A 639 -3.65 -10.41 13.51
CA ALA A 639 -4.02 -8.99 13.66
C ALA A 639 -3.02 -8.18 14.52
N ALA A 640 -1.85 -8.75 14.87
CA ALA A 640 -0.82 -7.99 15.60
C ALA A 640 -0.33 -6.81 14.76
N LEU A 641 -0.08 -5.68 15.40
CA LEU A 641 0.28 -4.43 14.75
C LEU A 641 1.75 -4.08 15.00
N ASP A 642 2.38 -3.44 14.02
CA ASP A 642 3.63 -2.70 14.20
C ASP A 642 3.43 -1.57 15.22
N ASP A 643 4.39 -1.40 16.12
CA ASP A 643 4.26 -0.47 17.24
C ASP A 643 4.27 1.02 16.79
N LEU A 644 4.92 1.34 15.67
CA LEU A 644 5.09 2.70 15.16
C LEU A 644 4.07 3.06 14.06
N ALA A 645 4.00 2.25 13.00
CA ALA A 645 3.15 2.53 11.85
C ALA A 645 1.76 1.92 11.94
N ARG A 646 1.50 1.04 12.94
CA ARG A 646 0.21 0.35 13.16
C ARG A 646 -0.21 -0.53 11.98
N ILE A 647 0.75 -1.02 11.18
CA ILE A 647 0.50 -1.96 10.08
C ILE A 647 0.32 -3.37 10.64
N PRO A 648 -0.61 -4.18 10.10
CA PRO A 648 -0.80 -5.57 10.53
C PRO A 648 0.30 -6.52 10.03
N GLU A 649 0.51 -7.60 10.78
CA GLU A 649 1.47 -8.65 10.49
C GLU A 649 0.88 -9.73 9.57
N TYR A 650 0.75 -9.44 8.28
CA TYR A 650 0.22 -10.41 7.30
C TYR A 650 1.21 -11.50 6.87
N LYS A 651 2.51 -11.30 7.14
CA LYS A 651 3.58 -12.17 6.63
C LYS A 651 4.03 -13.24 7.61
N ALA A 652 3.46 -13.28 8.81
CA ALA A 652 3.75 -14.30 9.79
C ALA A 652 2.47 -14.68 10.54
N CYS A 653 2.01 -15.91 10.34
CA CYS A 653 0.81 -16.44 10.98
C CYS A 653 0.98 -17.96 11.17
N ALA A 654 0.73 -18.46 12.38
CA ALA A 654 0.79 -19.89 12.66
C ALA A 654 -0.50 -20.59 12.20
N ILE A 655 -0.36 -21.62 11.39
CA ILE A 655 -1.46 -22.39 10.80
C ILE A 655 -1.28 -23.90 10.94
N ARG A 656 -2.40 -24.62 10.81
CA ARG A 656 -2.45 -26.07 10.59
C ARG A 656 -3.10 -26.34 9.24
N ILE A 657 -2.54 -27.30 8.50
CA ILE A 657 -3.09 -27.78 7.23
C ILE A 657 -3.52 -29.23 7.40
N GLN A 658 -4.71 -29.57 6.93
CA GLN A 658 -5.27 -30.91 6.94
C GLN A 658 -5.93 -31.21 5.60
N LYS A 659 -5.92 -32.46 5.15
CA LYS A 659 -6.70 -32.88 3.99
C LYS A 659 -8.18 -32.71 4.29
N ALA A 660 -8.96 -32.06 3.36
CA ALA A 660 -10.37 -31.76 3.55
C ALA A 660 -11.27 -33.00 3.37
#